data_2e659402c0a6dc4c7f53c07247aec2ba
#
_entry.id   2e659402c0a6dc4c7f53c07247aec2ba
#
_cell.length_a   1.000
_cell.length_b   1.000
_cell.length_c   1.000
_cell.angle_alpha   90.00
_cell.angle_beta   90.00
_cell.angle_gamma   90.00
#
_symmetry.space_group_name_H-M   'P 1'
#
loop_
_entity.id
_entity.type
_entity.pdbx_description
1 polymer ?
#
loop_
_entity_poly.entity_id
_entity_poly.type
_entity_poly.pdbx_seq_one_letter_code
_entity_poly.pdbx_strand_id
1 'polypeptide(L)'
;MQMKVKTLNRPISIAPATLVLLLSACSSDKQALESISSRETATLAGENSGQPVFPKDSGILERPAVAEPEEVAYQPTRMALFGDLHVHTENSFDAFTFASLATPADAYRYARGEAIEHPVGFDIQLDRPLDFYAVTDHAMFLGVAKAAADTSTEISRLPVSEPLHDFNRPGNRGILSLVERGTAFGRFVPEMARLVRAGEVDPQLVLDVTRSTWAQNVEATDRAYLPGEFTTFAAYEYTTSTDTRGNLHRNVIFKGTDRLPAVPFSRLHSQNPEGLWAWMDEWREQGIESLAIPHNSNGSDGEMFKQVDWSGRAMDEQYIETRLRNEPLVEITQIKGTSETHPLLSDTDEWAGFELMEHRVGSKLESSASGSYVREALRKGLEMDADGAGNPYIFGFIGSTDTHVGGGALREEKYFSKTGVQDGLPQRRGSIPANWLVGTVARWLSEDLVKEVDGRTYMAANVFEYWGASGLAAVWAESNTRESVYAALRRKETFATSGPRIKVRFFASLDYPQDLANDPDLLSRAYELGVPMGAEFAGSEGRQPSFLVWALADEMAAPLDRVQVIKGWEENGESFEKVFDVACSEGGKVDPATHRCPDNGAWVAEDCSIPLDIGDSELKVQWQDPEFRADQSAFYYVRVLENPTCRWSTWDALRAGVEPRSDLPRTLQERAWSSPIWYAP
;
A
#
# COMPACT_ATOMS: atom_id res chain seq x y z
N MET A 1 9.11 -25.71 17.76
CA MET A 1 8.19 -26.84 17.46
C MET A 1 8.44 -27.25 16.02
N GLN A 2 9.10 -28.38 15.78
CA GLN A 2 9.56 -28.75 14.45
C GLN A 2 8.36 -29.12 13.56
N MET A 3 8.13 -28.34 12.52
CA MET A 3 7.19 -28.65 11.45
C MET A 3 7.74 -29.79 10.58
N LYS A 4 7.06 -30.92 10.58
CA LYS A 4 7.32 -32.01 9.64
C LYS A 4 6.72 -31.65 8.27
N VAL A 5 7.57 -31.22 7.35
CA VAL A 5 7.21 -31.09 5.93
C VAL A 5 7.12 -32.53 5.35
N LYS A 6 5.91 -32.91 4.94
CA LYS A 6 5.72 -34.13 4.13
C LYS A 6 6.13 -33.79 2.69
N THR A 7 7.33 -34.23 2.32
CA THR A 7 7.77 -34.24 0.93
C THR A 7 7.01 -35.29 0.14
N LEU A 8 6.12 -34.87 -0.74
CA LEU A 8 5.55 -35.72 -1.80
C LEU A 8 6.44 -35.62 -3.05
N ASN A 9 7.54 -36.36 -3.08
CA ASN A 9 8.31 -36.62 -4.29
C ASN A 9 7.64 -37.75 -5.07
N ARG A 10 6.82 -37.46 -6.07
CA ARG A 10 6.53 -38.34 -7.18
C ARG A 10 7.01 -37.68 -8.48
N PRO A 11 7.94 -38.29 -9.23
CA PRO A 11 8.32 -37.77 -10.54
C PRO A 11 7.16 -37.98 -11.51
N ILE A 12 6.63 -36.89 -12.07
CA ILE A 12 5.68 -36.95 -13.18
C ILE A 12 6.52 -37.17 -14.46
N SER A 13 6.48 -38.39 -14.99
CA SER A 13 7.03 -38.67 -16.30
C SER A 13 6.04 -38.24 -17.38
N ILE A 14 6.31 -37.11 -18.03
CA ILE A 14 5.55 -36.63 -19.17
C ILE A 14 6.08 -37.38 -20.40
N ALA A 15 5.22 -38.11 -21.09
CA ALA A 15 5.59 -38.82 -22.32
C ALA A 15 5.88 -37.83 -23.47
N PRO A 16 6.85 -38.12 -24.36
CA PRO A 16 7.24 -37.21 -25.44
C PRO A 16 6.12 -36.82 -26.42
N ALA A 17 5.07 -37.65 -26.52
CA ALA A 17 3.92 -37.35 -27.39
C ALA A 17 3.02 -36.22 -26.91
N THR A 18 2.98 -35.92 -25.62
CA THR A 18 2.21 -34.82 -25.04
C THR A 18 2.90 -33.46 -25.27
N LEU A 19 4.21 -33.48 -25.42
CA LEU A 19 5.01 -32.28 -25.71
C LEU A 19 4.81 -31.76 -27.15
N VAL A 20 4.60 -32.67 -28.11
CA VAL A 20 4.38 -32.33 -29.55
C VAL A 20 2.98 -31.75 -29.78
N LEU A 21 1.97 -32.16 -29.03
CA LEU A 21 0.61 -31.60 -29.12
C LEU A 21 0.51 -30.20 -28.47
N LEU A 22 1.30 -29.92 -27.43
CA LEU A 22 1.42 -28.58 -26.85
C LEU A 22 2.15 -27.59 -27.78
N LEU A 23 3.09 -28.06 -28.58
CA LEU A 23 3.84 -27.25 -29.56
C LEU A 23 3.01 -26.82 -30.77
N SER A 24 1.98 -27.57 -31.14
CA SER A 24 1.12 -27.25 -32.29
C SER A 24 0.01 -26.24 -31.96
N ALA A 25 -0.43 -26.13 -30.70
CA ALA A 25 -1.40 -25.14 -30.25
C ALA A 25 -0.77 -23.74 -30.06
N CYS A 26 0.55 -23.67 -29.81
CA CYS A 26 1.25 -22.43 -29.43
C CYS A 26 1.64 -21.52 -30.60
N SER A 27 1.47 -21.90 -31.88
CA SER A 27 1.82 -21.00 -33.00
C SER A 27 0.79 -19.88 -33.24
N SER A 28 -0.46 -20.11 -32.90
CA SER A 28 -1.52 -19.08 -32.88
C SER A 28 -1.43 -18.18 -31.63
N ASP A 29 -0.85 -18.68 -30.54
CA ASP A 29 -0.76 -17.96 -29.28
C ASP A 29 0.44 -17.02 -29.19
N LYS A 30 1.50 -17.23 -30.00
CA LYS A 30 2.63 -16.30 -30.07
C LYS A 30 2.23 -14.93 -30.62
N GLN A 31 1.42 -14.90 -31.67
CA GLN A 31 0.83 -13.66 -32.18
C GLN A 31 -0.16 -13.03 -31.20
N ALA A 32 -0.85 -13.86 -30.39
CA ALA A 32 -1.73 -13.38 -29.34
C ALA A 32 -0.95 -12.74 -28.19
N LEU A 33 0.17 -13.32 -27.74
CA LEU A 33 1.03 -12.78 -26.67
C LEU A 33 1.77 -11.50 -27.11
N GLU A 34 2.29 -11.44 -28.33
CA GLU A 34 2.87 -10.21 -28.91
C GLU A 34 1.81 -9.13 -29.09
N SER A 35 0.57 -9.50 -29.43
CA SER A 35 -0.57 -8.57 -29.50
C SER A 35 -1.09 -8.15 -28.13
N ILE A 36 -0.88 -8.94 -27.09
CA ILE A 36 -1.25 -8.60 -25.70
C ILE A 36 -0.28 -7.55 -25.17
N SER A 37 1.04 -7.76 -25.32
CA SER A 37 2.05 -6.76 -24.92
C SER A 37 1.87 -5.41 -25.62
N SER A 38 1.46 -5.41 -26.90
CA SER A 38 1.23 -4.17 -27.67
C SER A 38 -0.21 -3.62 -27.56
N ARG A 39 -1.23 -4.47 -27.23
CA ARG A 39 -2.62 -4.06 -27.07
C ARG A 39 -3.00 -3.73 -25.63
N GLU A 40 -2.34 -4.28 -24.62
CA GLU A 40 -2.46 -3.82 -23.24
C GLU A 40 -2.11 -2.33 -23.12
N THR A 41 -1.21 -1.84 -23.96
CA THR A 41 -0.86 -0.41 -24.06
C THR A 41 -1.98 0.46 -24.66
N ALA A 42 -2.82 -0.07 -25.54
CA ALA A 42 -3.77 0.76 -26.30
C ALA A 42 -5.20 0.77 -25.74
N THR A 43 -5.62 -0.23 -24.96
CA THR A 43 -7.05 -0.42 -24.66
C THR A 43 -7.52 0.09 -23.30
N LEU A 44 -6.60 0.33 -22.35
CA LEU A 44 -6.93 1.09 -21.11
C LEU A 44 -6.77 2.60 -21.32
N ALA A 45 -6.03 3.02 -22.36
CA ALA A 45 -5.72 4.40 -22.68
C ALA A 45 -6.59 5.01 -23.79
N GLY A 46 -7.41 4.23 -24.47
CA GLY A 46 -8.18 4.70 -25.62
C GLY A 46 -9.54 5.30 -25.30
N GLU A 47 -9.68 6.57 -25.64
CA GLU A 47 -10.88 7.37 -25.81
C GLU A 47 -11.45 8.10 -24.60
N ASN A 48 -10.98 9.32 -24.42
CA ASN A 48 -11.62 10.42 -23.72
C ASN A 48 -12.95 10.82 -24.43
N SER A 49 -13.99 10.01 -24.34
CA SER A 49 -15.35 10.45 -24.58
C SER A 49 -16.05 10.65 -23.25
N GLY A 50 -15.98 11.85 -22.74
CA GLY A 50 -16.34 12.37 -21.44
C GLY A 50 -17.78 12.23 -20.96
N GLN A 51 -18.45 11.13 -21.18
CA GLN A 51 -19.74 10.87 -20.52
C GLN A 51 -19.61 9.71 -19.53
N PRO A 52 -20.06 9.91 -18.26
CA PRO A 52 -20.08 8.85 -17.28
C PRO A 52 -20.98 7.71 -17.77
N VAL A 53 -20.49 6.46 -17.65
CA VAL A 53 -21.24 5.25 -18.03
C VAL A 53 -22.29 4.94 -16.96
N PHE A 54 -21.96 5.26 -15.70
CA PHE A 54 -22.84 5.03 -14.55
C PHE A 54 -23.38 6.32 -13.97
N PRO A 55 -24.63 6.32 -13.46
CA PRO A 55 -25.21 7.47 -12.78
C PRO A 55 -24.47 7.70 -11.45
N LYS A 56 -24.19 8.98 -11.13
CA LYS A 56 -23.56 9.36 -9.85
C LYS A 56 -24.43 9.04 -8.64
N ASP A 57 -25.74 9.22 -8.77
CA ASP A 57 -26.72 8.87 -7.75
C ASP A 57 -27.12 7.40 -7.93
N SER A 58 -26.63 6.57 -7.01
CA SER A 58 -26.88 5.12 -6.96
C SER A 58 -27.93 4.73 -5.93
N GLY A 59 -28.51 5.71 -5.21
CA GLY A 59 -29.37 5.49 -4.04
C GLY A 59 -28.56 5.21 -2.76
N ILE A 60 -29.26 4.99 -1.67
CA ILE A 60 -28.71 4.75 -0.34
C ILE A 60 -28.85 3.28 0.03
N LEU A 61 -27.76 2.68 0.54
CA LEU A 61 -27.78 1.41 1.27
C LEU A 61 -28.00 1.73 2.74
N GLU A 62 -29.19 1.42 3.26
CA GLU A 62 -29.53 1.57 4.68
C GLU A 62 -29.37 0.23 5.40
N ARG A 63 -28.77 0.27 6.58
CA ARG A 63 -28.52 -0.89 7.44
C ARG A 63 -28.74 -0.52 8.90
N PRO A 64 -29.09 -1.48 9.79
CA PRO A 64 -29.08 -1.24 11.21
C PRO A 64 -27.66 -0.82 11.66
N ALA A 65 -27.57 0.22 12.45
CA ALA A 65 -26.29 0.58 13.11
C ALA A 65 -25.80 -0.59 13.97
N VAL A 66 -24.50 -0.86 13.94
CA VAL A 66 -23.90 -1.83 14.86
C VAL A 66 -23.89 -1.22 16.24
N ALA A 67 -24.42 -1.95 17.22
CA ALA A 67 -24.48 -1.48 18.60
C ALA A 67 -23.06 -1.39 19.20
N GLU A 68 -22.74 -0.24 19.75
CA GLU A 68 -21.51 -0.08 20.55
C GLU A 68 -21.79 -0.57 21.99
N PRO A 69 -20.81 -1.22 22.65
CA PRO A 69 -20.94 -1.58 24.06
C PRO A 69 -20.96 -0.31 24.93
N GLU A 70 -21.62 -0.40 26.12
CA GLU A 70 -21.71 0.74 27.05
C GLU A 70 -20.33 1.21 27.54
N GLU A 71 -19.36 0.29 27.64
CA GLU A 71 -18.00 0.58 28.09
C GLU A 71 -16.97 -0.01 27.10
N VAL A 72 -16.14 0.84 26.53
CA VAL A 72 -14.93 0.49 25.77
C VAL A 72 -13.72 1.09 26.48
N ALA A 73 -12.61 0.37 26.52
CA ALA A 73 -11.36 0.89 27.08
C ALA A 73 -10.98 2.21 26.43
N TYR A 74 -10.81 3.25 27.24
CA TYR A 74 -10.49 4.60 26.80
C TYR A 74 -9.18 5.08 27.42
N GLN A 75 -8.24 5.54 26.60
CA GLN A 75 -6.94 6.05 27.03
C GLN A 75 -6.73 7.48 26.54
N PRO A 76 -6.79 8.50 27.42
CA PRO A 76 -6.62 9.91 27.03
C PRO A 76 -5.30 10.21 26.34
N THR A 77 -4.23 9.50 26.70
CA THR A 77 -2.89 9.60 26.10
C THR A 77 -2.74 8.73 24.84
N ARG A 78 -3.85 8.14 24.38
CA ARG A 78 -3.98 7.33 23.16
C ARG A 78 -3.13 6.07 23.15
N MET A 79 -3.62 5.04 22.52
CA MET A 79 -2.92 3.77 22.29
C MET A 79 -2.50 3.64 20.82
N ALA A 80 -1.39 2.97 20.57
CA ALA A 80 -1.01 2.59 19.20
C ALA A 80 -1.87 1.41 18.76
N LEU A 81 -2.60 1.59 17.66
CA LEU A 81 -3.35 0.54 17.00
C LEU A 81 -2.77 0.33 15.60
N PHE A 82 -2.57 -0.95 15.22
CA PHE A 82 -2.02 -1.35 13.94
C PHE A 82 -3.06 -2.02 13.07
N GLY A 83 -3.09 -1.68 11.79
CA GLY A 83 -4.05 -2.24 10.87
C GLY A 83 -3.62 -2.19 9.42
N ASP A 84 -4.53 -2.62 8.55
CA ASP A 84 -4.37 -2.60 7.11
C ASP A 84 -5.63 -2.04 6.45
N LEU A 85 -5.45 -1.03 5.63
CA LEU A 85 -6.53 -0.31 4.94
C LEU A 85 -6.48 -0.51 3.42
N HIS A 86 -5.76 -1.55 2.94
CA HIS A 86 -5.60 -1.84 1.52
C HIS A 86 -5.53 -3.36 1.27
N VAL A 87 -6.69 -3.97 1.09
CA VAL A 87 -6.85 -5.43 1.02
C VAL A 87 -7.87 -5.83 -0.04
N HIS A 88 -7.49 -6.78 -0.91
CA HIS A 88 -8.34 -7.33 -1.95
C HIS A 88 -8.72 -8.78 -1.67
N THR A 89 -9.92 -9.13 -2.11
CA THR A 89 -10.51 -10.46 -1.96
C THR A 89 -10.91 -11.02 -3.33
N GLU A 90 -11.61 -12.16 -3.35
CA GLU A 90 -12.16 -12.72 -4.60
C GLU A 90 -13.18 -11.79 -5.30
N ASN A 91 -13.57 -10.68 -4.68
CA ASN A 91 -14.48 -9.71 -5.26
C ASN A 91 -13.78 -8.66 -6.14
N SER A 92 -12.44 -8.54 -6.05
CA SER A 92 -11.62 -7.77 -6.99
C SER A 92 -11.39 -8.57 -8.28
N PHE A 93 -11.54 -7.94 -9.43
CA PHE A 93 -11.48 -8.60 -10.73
C PHE A 93 -10.11 -9.28 -10.99
N ASP A 94 -9.02 -8.66 -10.57
CA ASP A 94 -7.66 -9.17 -10.72
C ASP A 94 -7.32 -10.24 -9.67
N ALA A 95 -7.66 -10.05 -8.41
CA ALA A 95 -7.50 -11.05 -7.36
C ALA A 95 -8.24 -12.34 -7.73
N PHE A 96 -9.51 -12.24 -8.20
CA PHE A 96 -10.27 -13.38 -8.70
C PHE A 96 -9.55 -14.07 -9.85
N THR A 97 -9.08 -13.29 -10.83
CA THR A 97 -8.41 -13.82 -12.03
C THR A 97 -7.15 -14.58 -11.67
N PHE A 98 -6.39 -14.15 -10.68
CA PHE A 98 -5.18 -14.84 -10.20
C PHE A 98 -5.43 -15.81 -9.03
N ALA A 99 -6.67 -16.31 -8.94
CA ALA A 99 -7.12 -17.38 -8.09
C ALA A 99 -7.20 -17.06 -6.59
N SER A 100 -7.43 -15.81 -6.22
CA SER A 100 -7.81 -15.53 -4.84
C SER A 100 -9.07 -16.31 -4.46
N LEU A 101 -9.03 -16.91 -3.28
CA LEU A 101 -10.14 -17.68 -2.71
C LEU A 101 -10.71 -16.98 -1.48
N ALA A 102 -9.96 -16.02 -0.95
CA ALA A 102 -10.33 -15.31 0.24
C ALA A 102 -11.58 -14.47 -0.01
N THR A 103 -12.63 -14.77 0.73
CA THR A 103 -13.81 -13.89 0.85
C THR A 103 -13.49 -12.70 1.76
N PRO A 104 -14.29 -11.63 1.79
CA PRO A 104 -14.15 -10.57 2.80
C PRO A 104 -14.15 -11.11 4.24
N ALA A 105 -14.96 -12.13 4.54
CA ALA A 105 -14.98 -12.76 5.85
C ALA A 105 -13.64 -13.48 6.18
N ASP A 106 -13.02 -14.13 5.20
CA ASP A 106 -11.70 -14.77 5.37
C ASP A 106 -10.62 -13.72 5.60
N ALA A 107 -10.66 -12.59 4.91
CA ALA A 107 -9.73 -11.49 5.11
C ALA A 107 -9.81 -10.93 6.54
N TYR A 108 -11.01 -10.76 7.09
CA TYR A 108 -11.19 -10.36 8.50
C TYR A 108 -10.74 -11.43 9.49
N ARG A 109 -10.93 -12.73 9.16
CA ARG A 109 -10.41 -13.84 9.99
C ARG A 109 -8.88 -13.83 10.02
N TYR A 110 -8.25 -13.63 8.84
CA TYR A 110 -6.80 -13.48 8.74
C TYR A 110 -6.29 -12.33 9.61
N ALA A 111 -6.90 -11.15 9.51
CA ALA A 111 -6.52 -9.99 10.31
C ALA A 111 -6.61 -10.24 11.82
N ARG A 112 -7.55 -11.11 12.24
CA ARG A 112 -7.71 -11.55 13.64
C ARG A 112 -6.76 -12.69 14.03
N GLY A 113 -5.80 -13.06 13.15
CA GLY A 113 -4.78 -14.08 13.43
C GLY A 113 -5.21 -15.53 13.14
N GLU A 114 -6.32 -15.74 12.44
CA GLU A 114 -6.72 -17.06 11.98
C GLU A 114 -6.00 -17.43 10.67
N ALA A 115 -5.75 -18.71 10.45
CA ALA A 115 -5.18 -19.17 9.19
C ALA A 115 -6.23 -19.16 8.07
N ILE A 116 -5.80 -18.78 6.86
CA ILE A 116 -6.58 -18.90 5.62
C ILE A 116 -5.74 -19.56 4.53
N GLU A 117 -6.39 -20.18 3.54
CA GLU A 117 -5.70 -20.88 2.44
C GLU A 117 -5.17 -19.88 1.40
N HIS A 118 -3.87 -19.94 1.11
CA HIS A 118 -3.28 -19.25 -0.04
C HIS A 118 -3.58 -20.00 -1.35
N PRO A 119 -3.81 -19.31 -2.49
CA PRO A 119 -4.17 -19.93 -3.77
C PRO A 119 -3.24 -21.04 -4.28
N VAL A 120 -1.97 -21.05 -3.88
CA VAL A 120 -1.02 -22.13 -4.25
C VAL A 120 -1.01 -23.33 -3.27
N GLY A 121 -1.91 -23.35 -2.26
CA GLY A 121 -2.21 -24.54 -1.44
C GLY A 121 -1.40 -24.66 -0.15
N PHE A 122 -1.02 -23.57 0.47
CA PHE A 122 -0.51 -23.53 1.85
C PHE A 122 -1.33 -22.52 2.69
N ASP A 123 -1.29 -22.65 4.00
CA ASP A 123 -1.95 -21.72 4.91
C ASP A 123 -1.07 -20.50 5.16
N ILE A 124 -1.69 -19.32 5.20
CA ILE A 124 -1.10 -18.05 5.65
C ILE A 124 -1.77 -17.60 6.94
N GLN A 125 -0.98 -17.06 7.85
CA GLN A 125 -1.44 -16.64 9.18
C GLN A 125 -0.53 -15.56 9.75
N LEU A 126 -1.13 -14.55 10.40
CA LEU A 126 -0.38 -13.55 11.16
C LEU A 126 0.16 -14.13 12.48
N ASP A 127 1.31 -13.65 12.92
CA ASP A 127 1.87 -13.96 14.23
C ASP A 127 1.08 -13.34 15.38
N ARG A 128 0.49 -12.17 15.12
CA ARG A 128 -0.33 -11.39 16.06
C ARG A 128 -1.52 -10.80 15.31
N PRO A 129 -2.74 -10.78 15.88
CA PRO A 129 -3.88 -10.07 15.30
C PRO A 129 -3.59 -8.60 15.04
N LEU A 130 -4.24 -8.01 14.04
CA LEU A 130 -4.31 -6.57 13.83
C LEU A 130 -5.45 -5.98 14.66
N ASP A 131 -5.38 -4.67 14.91
CA ASP A 131 -6.36 -3.95 15.71
C ASP A 131 -7.50 -3.40 14.84
N PHE A 132 -7.21 -3.07 13.57
CA PHE A 132 -8.22 -2.60 12.61
C PHE A 132 -7.92 -3.09 11.18
N TYR A 133 -8.98 -3.14 10.35
CA TYR A 133 -8.85 -3.67 8.98
C TYR A 133 -9.93 -3.12 8.06
N ALA A 134 -9.62 -2.97 6.77
CA ALA A 134 -10.60 -2.65 5.75
C ALA A 134 -10.36 -3.47 4.48
N VAL A 135 -11.40 -4.15 3.99
CA VAL A 135 -11.41 -4.74 2.65
C VAL A 135 -11.73 -3.64 1.65
N THR A 136 -10.83 -3.44 0.69
CA THR A 136 -10.86 -2.36 -0.30
C THR A 136 -10.88 -2.90 -1.72
N ASP A 137 -11.72 -3.89 -1.99
CA ASP A 137 -11.87 -4.43 -3.33
C ASP A 137 -12.11 -3.33 -4.37
N HIS A 138 -11.56 -3.50 -5.59
CA HIS A 138 -11.73 -2.56 -6.69
C HIS A 138 -13.20 -2.27 -6.98
N ALA A 139 -13.62 -1.00 -6.90
CA ALA A 139 -14.98 -0.58 -7.22
C ALA A 139 -15.35 -0.80 -8.70
N MET A 140 -14.35 -0.70 -9.60
CA MET A 140 -14.55 -1.03 -11.00
C MET A 140 -14.76 -2.55 -11.14
N PHE A 141 -15.95 -2.94 -11.62
CA PHE A 141 -16.32 -4.35 -11.77
C PHE A 141 -16.29 -5.17 -10.47
N LEU A 142 -16.64 -4.56 -9.34
CA LEU A 142 -16.73 -5.23 -8.05
C LEU A 142 -17.63 -6.47 -8.12
N GLY A 143 -17.06 -7.66 -7.90
CA GLY A 143 -17.76 -8.95 -7.98
C GLY A 143 -18.07 -9.44 -9.39
N VAL A 144 -17.86 -8.62 -10.43
CA VAL A 144 -18.28 -8.93 -11.81
C VAL A 144 -17.49 -10.11 -12.40
N ALA A 145 -16.17 -10.21 -12.18
CA ALA A 145 -15.39 -11.34 -12.68
C ALA A 145 -15.81 -12.66 -12.02
N LYS A 146 -16.11 -12.65 -10.72
CA LYS A 146 -16.66 -13.79 -9.98
C LYS A 146 -18.03 -14.20 -10.52
N ALA A 147 -18.93 -13.23 -10.71
CA ALA A 147 -20.25 -13.47 -11.27
C ALA A 147 -20.18 -13.98 -12.73
N ALA A 148 -19.25 -13.48 -13.54
CA ALA A 148 -19.03 -13.96 -14.90
C ALA A 148 -18.55 -15.42 -14.95
N ALA A 149 -17.80 -15.87 -13.92
CA ALA A 149 -17.34 -17.25 -13.81
C ALA A 149 -18.42 -18.23 -13.32
N ASP A 150 -19.44 -17.76 -12.63
CA ASP A 150 -20.55 -18.56 -12.13
C ASP A 150 -21.62 -18.73 -13.23
N THR A 151 -21.67 -19.92 -13.84
CA THR A 151 -22.56 -20.22 -14.96
C THR A 151 -24.05 -20.15 -14.65
N SER A 152 -24.43 -19.95 -13.39
CA SER A 152 -25.83 -19.73 -12.96
C SER A 152 -26.30 -18.30 -13.14
N THR A 153 -25.41 -17.34 -13.26
CA THR A 153 -25.72 -15.90 -13.35
C THR A 153 -26.09 -15.45 -14.75
N GLU A 154 -26.75 -14.29 -14.86
CA GLU A 154 -27.08 -13.70 -16.15
C GLU A 154 -25.83 -13.19 -16.88
N ILE A 155 -24.91 -12.53 -16.17
CA ILE A 155 -23.67 -11.97 -16.72
C ILE A 155 -22.75 -13.06 -17.29
N SER A 156 -22.79 -14.28 -16.75
CA SER A 156 -22.00 -15.41 -17.25
C SER A 156 -22.40 -15.86 -18.66
N ARG A 157 -23.63 -15.53 -19.11
CA ARG A 157 -24.14 -15.88 -20.45
C ARG A 157 -23.61 -14.97 -21.56
N LEU A 158 -22.92 -13.89 -21.20
CA LEU A 158 -22.26 -13.02 -22.16
C LEU A 158 -21.05 -13.73 -22.77
N PRO A 159 -20.80 -13.62 -24.10
CA PRO A 159 -19.65 -14.28 -24.74
C PRO A 159 -18.31 -13.89 -24.13
N VAL A 160 -18.18 -12.64 -23.65
CA VAL A 160 -16.97 -12.15 -22.97
C VAL A 160 -16.69 -12.88 -21.65
N SER A 161 -17.68 -13.50 -21.03
CA SER A 161 -17.59 -14.23 -19.77
C SER A 161 -17.15 -15.70 -19.91
N GLU A 162 -17.33 -16.31 -21.11
CA GLU A 162 -17.02 -17.73 -21.34
C GLU A 162 -15.59 -18.13 -20.89
N PRO A 163 -14.53 -17.33 -21.13
CA PRO A 163 -13.18 -17.69 -20.69
C PRO A 163 -13.00 -17.77 -19.17
N LEU A 164 -13.94 -17.22 -18.37
CA LEU A 164 -13.89 -17.22 -16.92
C LEU A 164 -14.65 -18.40 -16.29
N HIS A 165 -15.46 -19.15 -17.06
CA HIS A 165 -16.24 -20.24 -16.53
C HIS A 165 -15.37 -21.28 -15.82
N ASP A 166 -15.75 -21.68 -14.61
CA ASP A 166 -15.00 -22.62 -13.76
C ASP A 166 -13.54 -22.26 -13.49
N PHE A 167 -13.18 -20.97 -13.61
CA PHE A 167 -11.79 -20.51 -13.62
C PHE A 167 -11.03 -20.88 -12.33
N ASN A 168 -11.68 -20.78 -11.18
CA ASN A 168 -11.09 -21.09 -9.88
C ASN A 168 -11.41 -22.50 -9.36
N ARG A 169 -11.90 -23.41 -10.23
CA ARG A 169 -12.14 -24.82 -9.86
C ARG A 169 -10.87 -25.51 -9.33
N PRO A 170 -11.01 -26.51 -8.44
CA PRO A 170 -9.88 -27.33 -8.02
C PRO A 170 -9.13 -27.92 -9.24
N GLY A 171 -7.79 -27.82 -9.23
CA GLY A 171 -6.94 -28.28 -10.33
C GLY A 171 -6.58 -27.24 -11.39
N ASN A 172 -7.27 -26.10 -11.47
CA ASN A 172 -6.94 -25.01 -12.40
C ASN A 172 -6.07 -23.90 -11.75
N ARG A 173 -5.07 -24.28 -10.94
CA ARG A 173 -4.14 -23.36 -10.25
C ARG A 173 -2.66 -23.70 -10.54
N GLY A 174 -2.42 -24.59 -11.51
CA GLY A 174 -1.08 -24.98 -11.94
C GLY A 174 -0.39 -23.94 -12.81
N ILE A 175 0.87 -24.19 -13.14
CA ILE A 175 1.67 -23.26 -13.98
C ILE A 175 1.07 -23.07 -15.38
N LEU A 176 0.40 -24.09 -15.94
CA LEU A 176 -0.24 -23.99 -17.25
C LEU A 176 -1.44 -23.03 -17.27
N SER A 177 -2.11 -22.85 -16.12
CA SER A 177 -3.21 -21.92 -16.02
C SER A 177 -2.77 -20.44 -16.03
N LEU A 178 -1.48 -20.13 -15.83
CA LEU A 178 -1.01 -18.75 -15.78
C LEU A 178 -1.19 -18.01 -17.12
N VAL A 179 -0.93 -18.70 -18.24
CA VAL A 179 -1.12 -18.12 -19.58
C VAL A 179 -2.60 -17.87 -19.86
N GLU A 180 -3.47 -18.82 -19.50
CA GLU A 180 -4.90 -18.68 -19.63
C GLU A 180 -5.43 -17.52 -18.77
N ARG A 181 -4.96 -17.40 -17.51
CA ARG A 181 -5.32 -16.32 -16.58
C ARG A 181 -4.86 -14.95 -17.08
N GLY A 182 -3.61 -14.83 -17.51
CA GLY A 182 -3.10 -13.58 -18.09
C GLY A 182 -3.89 -13.17 -19.34
N THR A 183 -4.24 -14.12 -20.21
CA THR A 183 -5.04 -13.86 -21.40
C THR A 183 -6.47 -13.44 -21.03
N ALA A 184 -7.09 -14.10 -20.06
CA ALA A 184 -8.43 -13.78 -19.61
C ALA A 184 -8.46 -12.38 -18.95
N PHE A 185 -7.48 -12.08 -18.11
CA PHE A 185 -7.32 -10.75 -17.49
C PHE A 185 -7.19 -9.64 -18.55
N GLY A 186 -6.26 -9.80 -19.49
CA GLY A 186 -6.01 -8.81 -20.53
C GLY A 186 -7.16 -8.61 -21.53
N ARG A 187 -8.12 -9.54 -21.61
CA ARG A 187 -9.29 -9.45 -22.50
C ARG A 187 -10.58 -9.06 -21.80
N PHE A 188 -10.87 -9.68 -20.66
CA PHE A 188 -12.17 -9.52 -19.99
C PHE A 188 -12.44 -8.10 -19.55
N VAL A 189 -11.51 -7.48 -18.82
CA VAL A 189 -11.72 -6.14 -18.24
C VAL A 189 -11.86 -5.06 -19.32
N PRO A 190 -10.95 -4.94 -20.32
CA PRO A 190 -11.09 -3.95 -21.37
C PRO A 190 -12.32 -4.19 -22.25
N GLU A 191 -12.60 -5.43 -22.61
CA GLU A 191 -13.74 -5.74 -23.49
C GLU A 191 -15.07 -5.52 -22.79
N MET A 192 -15.21 -5.90 -21.52
CA MET A 192 -16.38 -5.61 -20.72
C MET A 192 -16.61 -4.09 -20.61
N ALA A 193 -15.54 -3.31 -20.36
CA ALA A 193 -15.63 -1.86 -20.32
C ALA A 193 -16.06 -1.26 -21.66
N ARG A 194 -15.54 -1.80 -22.79
CA ARG A 194 -15.94 -1.40 -24.15
C ARG A 194 -17.43 -1.70 -24.40
N LEU A 195 -17.86 -2.94 -24.12
CA LEU A 195 -19.23 -3.39 -24.35
C LEU A 195 -20.25 -2.57 -23.56
N VAL A 196 -19.96 -2.27 -22.29
CA VAL A 196 -20.81 -1.45 -21.43
C VAL A 196 -20.87 -0.01 -21.96
N ARG A 197 -19.74 0.59 -22.36
CA ARG A 197 -19.71 1.95 -22.94
C ARG A 197 -20.45 2.03 -24.28
N ALA A 198 -20.36 0.99 -25.10
CA ALA A 198 -21.05 0.91 -26.39
C ALA A 198 -22.55 0.64 -26.24
N GLY A 199 -23.05 0.34 -25.04
CA GLY A 199 -24.45 -0.07 -24.82
C GLY A 199 -24.77 -1.47 -25.38
N GLU A 200 -23.76 -2.27 -25.71
CA GLU A 200 -23.88 -3.66 -26.15
C GLU A 200 -24.15 -4.60 -24.96
N VAL A 201 -23.73 -4.21 -23.77
CA VAL A 201 -24.09 -4.81 -22.48
C VAL A 201 -24.84 -3.77 -21.67
N ASP A 202 -26.00 -4.15 -21.11
CA ASP A 202 -26.81 -3.27 -20.27
C ASP A 202 -25.97 -2.86 -19.02
N PRO A 203 -25.67 -1.57 -18.82
CA PRO A 203 -24.97 -1.09 -17.62
C PRO A 203 -25.64 -1.52 -16.32
N GLN A 204 -26.97 -1.68 -16.33
CA GLN A 204 -27.73 -2.07 -15.14
C GLN A 204 -27.35 -3.47 -14.65
N LEU A 205 -27.06 -4.41 -15.56
CA LEU A 205 -26.59 -5.75 -15.20
C LEU A 205 -25.29 -5.71 -14.38
N VAL A 206 -24.34 -4.85 -14.78
CA VAL A 206 -23.07 -4.66 -14.04
C VAL A 206 -23.33 -3.95 -12.71
N LEU A 207 -24.19 -2.93 -12.69
CA LEU A 207 -24.57 -2.20 -11.47
C LEU A 207 -25.24 -3.11 -10.44
N ASP A 208 -26.11 -4.03 -10.85
CA ASP A 208 -26.82 -4.93 -9.95
C ASP A 208 -25.86 -5.92 -9.29
N VAL A 209 -24.88 -6.46 -10.02
CA VAL A 209 -23.79 -7.28 -9.46
C VAL A 209 -22.95 -6.46 -8.47
N THR A 210 -22.54 -5.26 -8.86
CA THR A 210 -21.75 -4.35 -8.01
C THR A 210 -22.49 -4.00 -6.72
N ARG A 211 -23.77 -3.63 -6.82
CA ARG A 211 -24.62 -3.31 -5.65
C ARG A 211 -24.74 -4.49 -4.69
N SER A 212 -25.03 -5.67 -5.22
CA SER A 212 -25.15 -6.89 -4.42
C SER A 212 -23.83 -7.25 -3.72
N THR A 213 -22.72 -7.18 -4.44
CA THR A 213 -21.39 -7.49 -3.88
C THR A 213 -20.98 -6.45 -2.83
N TRP A 214 -21.22 -5.16 -3.10
CA TRP A 214 -20.96 -4.10 -2.12
C TRP A 214 -21.75 -4.30 -0.82
N ALA A 215 -23.03 -4.62 -0.92
CA ALA A 215 -23.85 -4.90 0.26
C ALA A 215 -23.31 -6.09 1.07
N GLN A 216 -22.80 -7.15 0.39
CA GLN A 216 -22.18 -8.30 1.04
C GLN A 216 -20.85 -7.94 1.72
N ASN A 217 -20.01 -7.09 1.08
CA ASN A 217 -18.76 -6.60 1.68
C ASN A 217 -19.04 -5.80 2.97
N VAL A 218 -20.03 -4.89 2.93
CA VAL A 218 -20.44 -4.10 4.10
C VAL A 218 -21.01 -5.01 5.19
N GLU A 219 -21.78 -6.03 4.85
CA GLU A 219 -22.28 -7.00 5.82
C GLU A 219 -21.16 -7.80 6.48
N ALA A 220 -20.14 -8.22 5.72
CA ALA A 220 -18.97 -8.90 6.28
C ALA A 220 -18.17 -7.98 7.21
N THR A 221 -18.06 -6.69 6.85
CA THR A 221 -17.44 -5.63 7.68
C THR A 221 -18.14 -5.52 9.03
N ASP A 222 -19.48 -5.41 9.04
CA ASP A 222 -20.25 -5.27 10.28
C ASP A 222 -20.19 -6.53 11.16
N ARG A 223 -20.22 -7.71 10.55
CA ARG A 223 -20.10 -8.98 11.29
C ARG A 223 -18.74 -9.17 11.95
N ALA A 224 -17.68 -8.60 11.36
CA ALA A 224 -16.33 -8.71 11.89
C ALA A 224 -15.99 -7.66 12.95
N TYR A 225 -16.77 -6.57 13.02
CA TYR A 225 -16.55 -5.48 13.95
C TYR A 225 -16.77 -5.91 15.39
N LEU A 226 -15.74 -5.76 16.24
CA LEU A 226 -15.74 -6.04 17.68
C LEU A 226 -15.23 -4.79 18.41
N PRO A 227 -16.12 -3.86 18.78
CA PRO A 227 -15.71 -2.61 19.44
C PRO A 227 -14.87 -2.85 20.70
N GLY A 228 -13.71 -2.19 20.77
CA GLY A 228 -12.72 -2.38 21.84
C GLY A 228 -11.66 -3.43 21.53
N GLU A 229 -11.86 -4.30 20.54
CA GLU A 229 -10.94 -5.39 20.18
C GLU A 229 -10.47 -5.33 18.74
N PHE A 230 -11.39 -5.22 17.79
CA PHE A 230 -11.11 -5.24 16.36
C PHE A 230 -12.05 -4.33 15.58
N THR A 231 -11.50 -3.26 15.02
CA THR A 231 -12.27 -2.27 14.26
C THR A 231 -12.21 -2.56 12.76
N THR A 232 -13.37 -2.51 12.09
CA THR A 232 -13.50 -2.70 10.64
C THR A 232 -14.20 -1.52 10.00
N PHE A 233 -13.83 -1.18 8.75
CA PHE A 233 -14.43 -0.09 7.99
C PHE A 233 -15.04 -0.59 6.69
N ALA A 234 -16.21 -0.05 6.31
CA ALA A 234 -16.69 -0.16 4.94
C ALA A 234 -15.76 0.67 4.03
N ALA A 235 -15.20 0.01 3.01
CA ALA A 235 -14.20 0.63 2.17
C ALA A 235 -14.18 -0.02 0.77
N TYR A 236 -13.58 0.69 -0.18
CA TYR A 236 -13.33 0.19 -1.54
C TYR A 236 -12.16 0.93 -2.17
N GLU A 237 -11.58 0.38 -3.21
CA GLU A 237 -10.58 1.07 -4.01
C GLU A 237 -11.19 1.72 -5.26
N TYR A 238 -11.01 3.04 -5.38
CA TYR A 238 -11.20 3.78 -6.62
C TYR A 238 -9.97 3.61 -7.51
N THR A 239 -10.06 2.69 -8.46
CA THR A 239 -8.98 2.29 -9.36
C THR A 239 -9.04 3.10 -10.64
N THR A 240 -8.09 4.00 -10.84
CA THR A 240 -7.96 4.81 -12.05
C THR A 240 -6.51 5.08 -12.43
N SER A 241 -6.26 5.42 -13.68
CA SER A 241 -4.94 5.73 -14.21
C SER A 241 -5.07 6.75 -15.34
N THR A 242 -3.97 7.45 -15.62
CA THR A 242 -3.86 8.29 -16.83
C THR A 242 -3.79 7.46 -18.10
N ASP A 243 -3.86 8.11 -19.25
CA ASP A 243 -3.71 7.46 -20.56
C ASP A 243 -2.30 6.89 -20.75
N THR A 244 -1.29 7.40 -20.03
CA THR A 244 0.08 6.88 -19.98
C THR A 244 0.26 5.78 -18.93
N ARG A 245 -0.80 5.27 -18.29
CA ARG A 245 -0.79 4.29 -17.21
C ARG A 245 -0.19 4.79 -15.89
N GLY A 246 -0.08 6.08 -15.68
CA GLY A 246 0.27 6.64 -14.37
C GLY A 246 -0.81 6.28 -13.34
N ASN A 247 -0.39 5.66 -12.23
CA ASN A 247 -1.32 5.21 -11.18
C ASN A 247 -1.94 6.40 -10.44
N LEU A 248 -3.27 6.39 -10.32
CA LEU A 248 -4.04 7.40 -9.58
C LEU A 248 -5.09 6.75 -8.66
N HIS A 249 -4.80 5.57 -8.10
CA HIS A 249 -5.70 4.83 -7.23
C HIS A 249 -5.86 5.49 -5.85
N ARG A 250 -7.04 5.31 -5.23
CA ARG A 250 -7.36 5.77 -3.87
C ARG A 250 -8.21 4.74 -3.14
N ASN A 251 -7.86 4.43 -1.90
CA ASN A 251 -8.77 3.71 -1.02
C ASN A 251 -9.74 4.69 -0.38
N VAL A 252 -11.04 4.44 -0.51
CA VAL A 252 -12.09 5.25 0.10
C VAL A 252 -12.60 4.52 1.34
N ILE A 253 -12.50 5.18 2.50
CA ILE A 253 -12.87 4.65 3.81
C ILE A 253 -14.05 5.45 4.35
N PHE A 254 -15.14 4.77 4.70
CA PHE A 254 -16.32 5.39 5.31
C PHE A 254 -16.23 5.34 6.84
N LYS A 255 -16.70 6.40 7.50
CA LYS A 255 -16.75 6.48 8.95
C LYS A 255 -17.73 5.47 9.55
N GLY A 256 -18.92 5.36 8.99
CA GLY A 256 -20.00 4.49 9.44
C GLY A 256 -20.41 3.47 8.39
N THR A 257 -21.33 2.58 8.75
CA THR A 257 -21.87 1.52 7.88
C THR A 257 -23.40 1.49 7.80
N ASP A 258 -24.08 2.29 8.62
CA ASP A 258 -25.55 2.36 8.71
C ASP A 258 -26.19 3.02 7.48
N ARG A 259 -25.50 3.99 6.88
CA ARG A 259 -25.91 4.67 5.66
C ARG A 259 -24.73 4.84 4.73
N LEU A 260 -24.81 4.27 3.54
CA LEU A 260 -23.77 4.31 2.53
C LEU A 260 -24.35 4.53 1.15
N PRO A 261 -23.57 5.01 0.16
CA PRO A 261 -23.96 4.91 -1.25
C PRO A 261 -24.24 3.46 -1.62
N ALA A 262 -25.31 3.19 -2.35
CA ALA A 262 -25.68 1.82 -2.74
C ALA A 262 -24.71 1.19 -3.75
N VAL A 263 -23.88 2.00 -4.42
CA VAL A 263 -22.81 1.56 -5.33
C VAL A 263 -21.57 2.41 -5.08
N PRO A 264 -20.37 1.82 -4.94
CA PRO A 264 -19.13 2.57 -4.78
C PRO A 264 -18.78 3.32 -6.08
N PHE A 265 -18.20 4.52 -5.92
CA PHE A 265 -17.75 5.33 -7.04
C PHE A 265 -16.51 4.72 -7.71
N SER A 266 -16.56 4.56 -9.03
CA SER A 266 -15.51 3.91 -9.80
C SER A 266 -15.07 4.74 -11.01
N ARG A 267 -14.04 4.29 -11.72
CA ARG A 267 -13.62 4.84 -13.01
C ARG A 267 -14.74 4.86 -14.07
N LEU A 268 -15.79 4.04 -13.93
CA LEU A 268 -16.94 4.03 -14.82
C LEU A 268 -17.87 5.24 -14.59
N HIS A 269 -17.73 5.91 -13.44
CA HIS A 269 -18.38 7.19 -13.16
C HIS A 269 -17.50 8.37 -13.59
N SER A 270 -16.21 8.33 -13.29
CA SER A 270 -15.20 9.33 -13.70
C SER A 270 -13.80 8.74 -13.67
N GLN A 271 -12.99 9.04 -14.66
CA GLN A 271 -11.56 8.70 -14.65
C GLN A 271 -10.75 9.71 -13.82
N ASN A 272 -11.26 10.94 -13.71
CA ASN A 272 -10.63 12.03 -12.99
C ASN A 272 -10.91 11.92 -11.48
N PRO A 273 -9.86 11.88 -10.60
CA PRO A 273 -10.03 11.88 -9.14
C PRO A 273 -10.81 13.07 -8.57
N GLU A 274 -10.80 14.22 -9.23
CA GLU A 274 -11.62 15.38 -8.83
C GLU A 274 -13.12 15.04 -8.86
N GLY A 275 -13.54 14.16 -9.77
CA GLY A 275 -14.90 13.64 -9.81
C GLY A 275 -15.26 12.77 -8.61
N LEU A 276 -14.27 12.03 -8.06
CA LEU A 276 -14.42 11.30 -6.80
C LEU A 276 -14.61 12.26 -5.63
N TRP A 277 -13.78 13.31 -5.51
CA TRP A 277 -13.89 14.28 -4.41
C TRP A 277 -15.24 15.00 -4.43
N ALA A 278 -15.70 15.44 -5.61
CA ALA A 278 -17.02 16.05 -5.75
C ALA A 278 -18.14 15.11 -5.28
N TRP A 279 -18.07 13.83 -5.64
CA TRP A 279 -19.03 12.82 -5.20
C TRP A 279 -18.95 12.57 -3.68
N MET A 280 -17.75 12.55 -3.09
CA MET A 280 -17.59 12.42 -1.63
C MET A 280 -18.19 13.60 -0.89
N ASP A 281 -18.02 14.82 -1.42
CA ASP A 281 -18.61 16.04 -0.84
C ASP A 281 -20.14 16.03 -0.93
N GLU A 282 -20.73 15.61 -2.05
CA GLU A 282 -22.18 15.45 -2.22
C GLU A 282 -22.78 14.47 -1.18
N TRP A 283 -22.06 13.39 -0.83
CA TRP A 283 -22.48 12.45 0.22
C TRP A 283 -22.24 12.98 1.63
N ARG A 284 -21.19 13.76 1.84
CA ARG A 284 -20.90 14.41 3.12
C ARG A 284 -21.99 15.43 3.49
N GLU A 285 -22.52 16.16 2.51
CA GLU A 285 -23.69 17.04 2.70
C GLU A 285 -24.93 16.27 3.17
N GLN A 286 -25.01 14.97 2.88
CA GLN A 286 -26.07 14.09 3.35
C GLN A 286 -25.72 13.37 4.67
N GLY A 287 -24.61 13.71 5.29
CA GLY A 287 -24.13 13.15 6.57
C GLY A 287 -23.36 11.83 6.44
N ILE A 288 -22.92 11.45 5.22
CA ILE A 288 -22.12 10.23 4.99
C ILE A 288 -20.65 10.63 4.84
N GLU A 289 -19.91 10.47 5.94
CA GLU A 289 -18.49 10.84 6.02
C GLU A 289 -17.57 9.78 5.41
N SER A 290 -16.61 10.23 4.60
CA SER A 290 -15.56 9.39 4.03
C SER A 290 -14.25 10.17 3.86
N LEU A 291 -13.16 9.45 3.71
CA LEU A 291 -11.86 9.96 3.30
C LEU A 291 -11.27 9.06 2.21
N ALA A 292 -10.38 9.62 1.39
CA ALA A 292 -9.67 8.89 0.35
C ALA A 292 -8.16 8.91 0.64
N ILE A 293 -7.48 7.79 0.33
CA ILE A 293 -6.05 7.60 0.58
C ILE A 293 -5.36 7.23 -0.74
N PRO A 294 -4.69 8.19 -1.41
CA PRO A 294 -3.87 7.90 -2.59
C PRO A 294 -2.75 6.92 -2.24
N HIS A 295 -2.45 6.02 -3.18
CA HIS A 295 -1.42 5.02 -3.00
C HIS A 295 -0.68 4.70 -4.30
N ASN A 296 0.47 3.99 -4.19
CA ASN A 296 1.37 3.70 -5.30
C ASN A 296 1.75 4.94 -6.11
N SER A 297 2.00 6.03 -5.46
CA SER A 297 2.43 7.24 -6.14
C SER A 297 3.76 7.07 -6.86
N ASN A 298 4.67 6.18 -6.35
CA ASN A 298 5.88 5.77 -7.04
C ASN A 298 5.64 5.23 -8.46
N GLY A 299 4.49 4.60 -8.71
CA GLY A 299 4.06 4.11 -10.02
C GLY A 299 3.17 5.09 -10.81
N SER A 300 3.10 6.36 -10.42
CA SER A 300 2.18 7.34 -11.03
C SER A 300 2.73 8.06 -12.26
N ASP A 301 4.00 7.87 -12.60
CA ASP A 301 4.67 8.59 -13.71
C ASP A 301 4.63 10.11 -13.54
N GLY A 302 4.75 10.60 -12.29
CA GLY A 302 4.70 12.02 -11.96
C GLY A 302 3.28 12.61 -11.86
N GLU A 303 2.25 11.79 -12.03
CA GLU A 303 0.88 12.26 -12.17
C GLU A 303 0.14 12.44 -10.81
N MET A 304 0.62 11.81 -9.72
CA MET A 304 -0.04 11.85 -8.42
C MET A 304 0.08 13.22 -7.73
N PHE A 305 1.25 13.85 -7.86
CA PHE A 305 1.59 15.09 -7.15
C PHE A 305 1.89 16.25 -8.11
N LYS A 306 1.00 16.46 -9.08
CA LYS A 306 1.05 17.60 -9.99
C LYS A 306 0.77 18.92 -9.27
N GLN A 307 1.30 20.01 -9.79
CA GLN A 307 1.00 21.39 -9.36
C GLN A 307 -0.16 22.03 -10.16
N VAL A 308 -0.88 21.22 -10.92
CA VAL A 308 -2.00 21.63 -11.76
C VAL A 308 -3.18 20.68 -11.59
N ASP A 309 -4.40 21.17 -11.85
CA ASP A 309 -5.60 20.34 -11.88
C ASP A 309 -5.59 19.34 -13.07
N TRP A 310 -6.61 18.49 -13.15
CA TRP A 310 -6.75 17.52 -14.24
C TRP A 310 -6.75 18.16 -15.63
N SER A 311 -7.23 19.40 -15.76
CA SER A 311 -7.27 20.13 -17.01
C SER A 311 -5.98 20.88 -17.36
N GLY A 312 -4.96 20.83 -16.48
CA GLY A 312 -3.69 21.53 -16.63
C GLY A 312 -3.69 22.98 -16.18
N ARG A 313 -4.72 23.44 -15.44
CA ARG A 313 -4.77 24.79 -14.85
C ARG A 313 -4.08 24.80 -13.49
N ALA A 314 -3.55 25.94 -13.08
CA ALA A 314 -3.04 26.11 -11.72
C ALA A 314 -4.14 25.76 -10.68
N MET A 315 -3.75 25.12 -9.61
CA MET A 315 -4.64 24.83 -8.48
C MET A 315 -5.01 26.15 -7.79
N ASP A 316 -6.29 26.33 -7.53
CA ASP A 316 -6.81 27.45 -6.75
C ASP A 316 -7.14 27.01 -5.30
N GLU A 317 -7.46 27.99 -4.45
CA GLU A 317 -7.80 27.78 -3.05
C GLU A 317 -8.94 26.73 -2.88
N GLN A 318 -9.98 26.80 -3.71
CA GLN A 318 -11.10 25.88 -3.66
C GLN A 318 -10.67 24.44 -3.98
N TYR A 319 -9.80 24.25 -4.98
CA TYR A 319 -9.24 22.95 -5.33
C TYR A 319 -8.45 22.37 -4.15
N ILE A 320 -7.57 23.20 -3.57
CA ILE A 320 -6.70 22.80 -2.44
C ILE A 320 -7.54 22.40 -1.23
N GLU A 321 -8.51 23.22 -0.82
CA GLU A 321 -9.43 22.88 0.28
C GLU A 321 -10.19 21.58 0.02
N THR A 322 -10.68 21.37 -1.21
CA THR A 322 -11.40 20.16 -1.59
C THR A 322 -10.50 18.93 -1.50
N ARG A 323 -9.24 19.05 -1.97
CA ARG A 323 -8.27 17.96 -1.87
C ARG A 323 -7.93 17.62 -0.42
N LEU A 324 -7.55 18.60 0.39
CA LEU A 324 -7.20 18.42 1.81
C LEU A 324 -8.36 17.81 2.62
N ARG A 325 -9.60 18.21 2.32
CA ARG A 325 -10.79 17.65 2.96
C ARG A 325 -11.00 16.18 2.62
N ASN A 326 -10.73 15.79 1.39
CA ASN A 326 -10.99 14.44 0.90
C ASN A 326 -9.78 13.50 1.01
N GLU A 327 -8.55 14.01 0.86
CA GLU A 327 -7.30 13.23 0.93
C GLU A 327 -6.42 13.68 2.11
N PRO A 328 -6.83 13.44 3.37
CA PRO A 328 -6.03 13.84 4.53
C PRO A 328 -4.78 12.97 4.74
N LEU A 329 -4.69 11.82 4.10
CA LEU A 329 -3.64 10.82 4.24
C LEU A 329 -3.08 10.41 2.88
N VAL A 330 -1.86 9.84 2.91
CA VAL A 330 -1.24 9.14 1.78
C VAL A 330 -0.61 7.83 2.28
N GLU A 331 -0.70 6.79 1.48
CA GLU A 331 -0.01 5.52 1.71
C GLU A 331 1.41 5.64 1.14
N ILE A 332 2.43 5.61 2.03
CA ILE A 332 3.83 5.81 1.63
C ILE A 332 4.61 4.52 1.41
N THR A 333 4.07 3.38 1.80
CA THR A 333 4.71 2.08 1.62
C THR A 333 3.69 0.95 1.54
N GLN A 334 3.94 0.01 0.66
CA GLN A 334 3.19 -1.24 0.50
C GLN A 334 4.04 -2.25 -0.28
N ILE A 335 3.49 -3.43 -0.61
CA ILE A 335 4.22 -4.49 -1.31
C ILE A 335 4.84 -4.06 -2.64
N LYS A 336 4.23 -3.12 -3.37
CA LYS A 336 4.77 -2.57 -4.63
C LYS A 336 5.76 -1.42 -4.39
N GLY A 337 6.45 -1.43 -3.25
CA GLY A 337 7.54 -0.53 -2.90
C GLY A 337 7.13 0.70 -2.10
N THR A 338 8.15 1.46 -1.71
CA THR A 338 7.99 2.72 -0.98
C THR A 338 7.72 3.89 -1.91
N SER A 339 6.93 4.83 -1.43
CA SER A 339 6.68 6.13 -2.06
C SER A 339 7.20 7.31 -1.22
N GLU A 340 7.99 7.06 -0.16
CA GLU A 340 8.53 8.13 0.70
C GLU A 340 9.38 9.11 -0.10
N THR A 341 10.50 8.63 -0.63
CA THR A 341 11.44 9.40 -1.45
C THR A 341 12.23 8.50 -2.40
N HIS A 342 13.06 9.11 -3.23
CA HIS A 342 13.89 8.44 -4.23
C HIS A 342 15.30 9.05 -4.24
N PRO A 343 16.38 8.28 -4.46
CA PRO A 343 17.76 8.82 -4.49
C PRO A 343 17.99 9.95 -5.50
N LEU A 344 17.22 9.99 -6.59
CA LEU A 344 17.28 11.09 -7.57
C LEU A 344 16.67 12.40 -7.06
N LEU A 345 15.85 12.36 -6.00
CA LEU A 345 15.15 13.50 -5.41
C LEU A 345 15.74 13.91 -4.06
N SER A 346 16.46 12.97 -3.41
CA SER A 346 17.05 13.09 -2.08
C SER A 346 18.48 12.52 -2.10
N ASP A 347 19.37 13.15 -2.84
CA ASP A 347 20.72 12.66 -3.14
C ASP A 347 21.67 12.66 -1.92
N THR A 348 21.30 13.37 -0.87
CA THR A 348 22.06 13.41 0.42
C THR A 348 21.50 12.46 1.48
N ASP A 349 20.38 11.76 1.19
CA ASP A 349 19.78 10.78 2.08
C ASP A 349 20.24 9.35 1.73
N GLU A 350 21.15 8.81 2.53
CA GLU A 350 21.70 7.46 2.34
C GLU A 350 20.66 6.33 2.48
N TRP A 351 19.48 6.61 3.04
CA TRP A 351 18.38 5.66 3.18
C TRP A 351 17.23 5.89 2.17
N ALA A 352 17.40 6.76 1.17
CA ALA A 352 16.40 7.04 0.15
C ALA A 352 16.08 5.82 -0.75
N GLY A 353 16.98 4.85 -0.84
CA GLY A 353 16.90 3.68 -1.73
C GLY A 353 16.15 2.48 -1.15
N PHE A 354 15.22 2.64 -0.22
CA PHE A 354 14.50 1.54 0.42
C PHE A 354 13.38 0.99 -0.45
N GLU A 355 13.45 -0.31 -0.80
CA GLU A 355 12.40 -1.08 -1.52
C GLU A 355 11.76 -0.29 -2.67
N LEU A 356 12.60 0.21 -3.58
CA LEU A 356 12.15 0.98 -4.74
C LEU A 356 11.56 0.07 -5.81
N MET A 357 10.39 0.43 -6.33
CA MET A 357 9.80 -0.13 -7.53
C MET A 357 9.54 1.01 -8.53
N GLU A 358 10.45 1.19 -9.46
CA GLU A 358 10.49 2.31 -10.40
C GLU A 358 9.66 2.05 -11.68
N HIS A 359 8.53 1.33 -11.54
CA HIS A 359 7.69 0.94 -12.68
C HIS A 359 6.24 1.35 -12.46
N ARG A 360 5.56 1.69 -13.55
CA ARG A 360 4.10 1.93 -13.52
C ARG A 360 3.39 0.63 -13.17
N VAL A 361 2.37 0.74 -12.32
CA VAL A 361 1.66 -0.41 -11.77
C VAL A 361 1.15 -1.34 -12.89
N GLY A 362 1.38 -2.64 -12.71
CA GLY A 362 0.97 -3.67 -13.66
C GLY A 362 1.70 -3.64 -15.00
N SER A 363 2.87 -3.00 -15.08
CA SER A 363 3.67 -2.94 -16.31
C SER A 363 5.17 -2.96 -16.03
N LYS A 364 5.98 -3.06 -17.11
CA LYS A 364 7.43 -2.90 -17.07
C LYS A 364 7.87 -1.51 -17.58
N LEU A 365 6.92 -0.58 -17.73
CA LEU A 365 7.23 0.79 -18.11
C LEU A 365 7.81 1.52 -16.91
N GLU A 366 8.88 2.26 -17.13
CA GLU A 366 9.48 3.11 -16.09
C GLU A 366 8.50 4.20 -15.63
N SER A 367 8.55 4.55 -14.37
CA SER A 367 7.82 5.65 -13.75
C SER A 367 8.76 6.82 -13.48
N SER A 368 8.37 8.03 -13.82
CA SER A 368 9.12 9.24 -13.47
C SER A 368 9.23 9.38 -11.96
N ALA A 369 10.40 9.71 -11.43
CA ALA A 369 10.57 9.97 -10.01
C ALA A 369 9.91 11.30 -9.60
N SER A 370 10.11 12.37 -10.36
CA SER A 370 9.52 13.69 -10.05
C SER A 370 8.00 13.65 -10.18
N GLY A 371 7.29 14.18 -9.17
CA GLY A 371 5.84 14.17 -9.04
C GLY A 371 5.26 12.83 -8.54
N SER A 372 6.14 11.85 -8.22
CA SER A 372 5.73 10.50 -7.79
C SER A 372 6.01 10.20 -6.32
N TYR A 373 6.84 10.98 -5.64
CA TYR A 373 7.26 10.70 -4.28
C TYR A 373 6.78 11.74 -3.27
N VAL A 374 6.41 11.25 -2.12
CA VAL A 374 5.71 12.00 -1.07
C VAL A 374 6.54 13.14 -0.51
N ARG A 375 7.83 12.92 -0.22
CA ARG A 375 8.69 13.97 0.34
C ARG A 375 8.87 15.16 -0.64
N GLU A 376 9.00 14.88 -1.94
CA GLU A 376 9.00 15.93 -2.95
C GLU A 376 7.66 16.67 -2.97
N ALA A 377 6.53 15.95 -2.84
CA ALA A 377 5.20 16.58 -2.79
C ALA A 377 5.06 17.54 -1.59
N LEU A 378 5.54 17.14 -0.39
CA LEU A 378 5.54 18.02 0.77
C LEU A 378 6.34 19.31 0.50
N ARG A 379 7.54 19.17 -0.09
CA ARG A 379 8.38 20.34 -0.46
C ARG A 379 7.72 21.23 -1.50
N LYS A 380 7.14 20.64 -2.54
CA LYS A 380 6.38 21.39 -3.57
C LYS A 380 5.17 22.09 -2.99
N GLY A 381 4.52 21.50 -1.97
CA GLY A 381 3.45 22.15 -1.24
C GLY A 381 3.90 23.43 -0.53
N LEU A 382 5.11 23.45 0.07
CA LEU A 382 5.68 24.67 0.66
C LEU A 382 5.97 25.75 -0.39
N GLU A 383 6.51 25.36 -1.56
CA GLU A 383 6.74 26.32 -2.68
C GLU A 383 5.42 26.95 -3.16
N MET A 384 4.36 26.13 -3.33
CA MET A 384 3.04 26.60 -3.76
C MET A 384 2.41 27.55 -2.72
N ASP A 385 2.58 27.25 -1.44
CA ASP A 385 2.10 28.11 -0.35
C ASP A 385 2.81 29.46 -0.32
N ALA A 386 4.13 29.47 -0.49
CA ALA A 386 4.94 30.69 -0.59
C ALA A 386 4.56 31.56 -1.80
N ASP A 387 4.15 30.95 -2.91
CA ASP A 387 3.63 31.64 -4.10
C ASP A 387 2.18 32.14 -3.92
N GLY A 388 1.56 31.84 -2.78
CA GLY A 388 0.20 32.28 -2.42
C GLY A 388 -0.92 31.42 -3.00
N ALA A 389 -0.62 30.25 -3.57
CA ALA A 389 -1.62 29.31 -4.06
C ALA A 389 -2.23 28.46 -2.93
N GLY A 390 -1.48 28.28 -1.82
CA GLY A 390 -1.77 27.35 -0.74
C GLY A 390 -1.11 25.99 -0.95
N ASN A 391 -1.09 25.15 0.10
CA ASN A 391 -0.43 23.85 0.10
C ASN A 391 -1.43 22.68 -0.05
N PRO A 392 -1.49 21.97 -1.20
CA PRO A 392 -2.40 20.84 -1.42
C PRO A 392 -1.91 19.51 -0.81
N TYR A 393 -0.74 19.48 -0.17
CA TYR A 393 -0.01 18.27 0.24
C TYR A 393 0.21 18.17 1.76
N ILE A 394 -0.67 18.78 2.56
CA ILE A 394 -0.68 18.67 4.03
C ILE A 394 -1.38 17.37 4.44
N PHE A 395 -0.77 16.22 4.17
CA PHE A 395 -1.32 14.91 4.49
C PHE A 395 -0.48 14.16 5.54
N GLY A 396 -1.12 13.22 6.25
CA GLY A 396 -0.46 12.26 7.14
C GLY A 396 -0.07 10.98 6.39
N PHE A 397 0.70 10.13 7.04
CA PHE A 397 1.28 8.92 6.46
C PHE A 397 0.65 7.66 7.02
N ILE A 398 0.39 6.69 6.14
CA ILE A 398 0.10 5.30 6.50
C ILE A 398 0.91 4.34 5.61
N GLY A 399 1.06 3.10 6.04
CA GLY A 399 1.45 1.97 5.20
C GLY A 399 0.28 0.99 5.08
N SER A 400 0.34 0.07 4.12
CA SER A 400 -0.68 -0.97 3.93
C SER A 400 -0.08 -2.17 3.18
N THR A 401 -0.88 -3.23 2.92
CA THR A 401 -0.36 -4.40 2.22
C THR A 401 -0.62 -4.40 0.73
N ASP A 402 -1.75 -3.92 0.27
CA ASP A 402 -2.24 -4.11 -1.11
C ASP A 402 -2.28 -5.61 -1.50
N THR A 403 -2.57 -6.46 -0.54
CA THR A 403 -2.67 -7.91 -0.79
C THR A 403 -3.85 -8.25 -1.68
N HIS A 404 -3.69 -9.27 -2.54
CA HIS A 404 -4.77 -9.79 -3.38
C HIS A 404 -5.12 -11.24 -3.02
N VAL A 405 -4.78 -11.65 -1.80
CA VAL A 405 -5.09 -12.99 -1.27
C VAL A 405 -5.76 -12.95 0.11
N GLY A 406 -6.33 -11.78 0.46
CA GLY A 406 -7.05 -11.58 1.71
C GLY A 406 -6.17 -11.34 2.94
N GLY A 407 -4.85 -11.41 2.80
CA GLY A 407 -3.89 -11.13 3.86
C GLY A 407 -2.49 -10.87 3.33
N GLY A 408 -1.73 -9.97 3.94
CA GLY A 408 -0.39 -9.56 3.51
C GLY A 408 0.73 -10.14 4.39
N ALA A 409 1.88 -10.41 3.79
CA ALA A 409 3.09 -10.78 4.53
C ALA A 409 3.73 -9.54 5.14
N LEU A 410 3.87 -9.51 6.46
CA LEU A 410 4.42 -8.38 7.21
C LEU A 410 5.87 -8.59 7.64
N ARG A 411 6.43 -9.75 7.34
CA ARG A 411 7.79 -10.14 7.74
C ARG A 411 8.52 -10.76 6.57
N GLU A 412 9.75 -10.35 6.37
CA GLU A 412 10.61 -10.79 5.28
C GLU A 412 10.79 -12.31 5.23
N GLU A 413 11.00 -12.95 6.36
CA GLU A 413 11.15 -14.41 6.42
C GLU A 413 9.84 -15.19 6.18
N LYS A 414 8.69 -14.53 6.20
CA LYS A 414 7.38 -15.15 5.93
C LYS A 414 6.75 -14.66 4.63
N TYR A 415 7.52 -14.02 3.77
CA TYR A 415 7.03 -13.47 2.52
C TYR A 415 6.40 -14.52 1.61
N PHE A 416 5.18 -14.25 1.13
CA PHE A 416 4.46 -15.09 0.18
C PHE A 416 3.90 -14.32 -1.02
N SER A 417 4.29 -13.05 -1.16
CA SER A 417 3.87 -12.13 -2.22
C SER A 417 2.38 -11.79 -2.18
N LYS A 418 1.77 -11.30 -3.27
CA LYS A 418 0.41 -10.73 -3.22
C LYS A 418 -0.59 -11.29 -4.23
N THR A 419 -0.14 -11.79 -5.41
CA THR A 419 -1.01 -12.00 -6.60
C THR A 419 -1.34 -13.49 -6.80
N GLY A 420 -1.67 -14.17 -5.73
CA GLY A 420 -2.16 -15.55 -5.75
C GLY A 420 -1.25 -16.54 -6.46
N VAL A 421 -1.74 -17.16 -7.56
CA VAL A 421 -0.95 -18.17 -8.27
C VAL A 421 0.15 -17.58 -9.13
N GLN A 422 0.13 -16.27 -9.40
CA GLN A 422 1.09 -15.64 -10.30
C GLN A 422 2.48 -15.53 -9.65
N ASP A 423 2.56 -15.19 -8.39
CA ASP A 423 3.80 -14.86 -7.68
C ASP A 423 3.98 -15.57 -6.32
N GLY A 424 3.01 -16.39 -5.90
CA GLY A 424 3.03 -17.07 -4.60
C GLY A 424 4.14 -18.13 -4.43
N LEU A 425 4.91 -18.47 -5.47
CA LEU A 425 6.05 -19.39 -5.38
C LEU A 425 7.37 -18.69 -5.73
N PRO A 426 8.49 -19.01 -5.02
CA PRO A 426 9.80 -18.38 -5.24
C PRO A 426 10.27 -18.37 -6.70
N GLN A 427 10.07 -19.47 -7.43
CA GLN A 427 10.42 -19.53 -8.86
C GLN A 427 9.59 -18.55 -9.69
N ARG A 428 8.30 -18.38 -9.38
CA ARG A 428 7.38 -17.54 -10.15
C ARG A 428 7.63 -16.04 -9.92
N ARG A 429 8.01 -15.66 -8.68
CA ARG A 429 8.39 -14.28 -8.35
C ARG A 429 9.85 -13.93 -8.64
N GLY A 430 10.63 -14.89 -9.19
CA GLY A 430 11.97 -14.64 -9.69
C GLY A 430 13.06 -14.55 -8.62
N SER A 431 12.82 -14.95 -7.37
CA SER A 431 13.83 -14.93 -6.31
C SER A 431 14.83 -16.09 -6.39
N ILE A 432 14.43 -17.22 -6.96
CA ILE A 432 15.29 -18.39 -7.18
C ILE A 432 15.25 -18.82 -8.64
N PRO A 433 16.29 -19.53 -9.14
CA PRO A 433 16.36 -19.93 -10.52
C PRO A 433 15.17 -20.79 -10.97
N ALA A 434 14.66 -20.54 -12.15
CA ALA A 434 13.71 -21.42 -12.81
C ALA A 434 14.40 -22.77 -13.14
N ASN A 435 13.67 -23.87 -13.09
CA ASN A 435 14.21 -25.11 -13.60
C ASN A 435 14.46 -24.97 -15.12
N TRP A 436 15.43 -25.72 -15.66
CA TRP A 436 15.88 -25.58 -17.05
C TRP A 436 14.74 -25.72 -18.08
N LEU A 437 13.76 -26.59 -17.81
CA LEU A 437 12.63 -26.81 -18.72
C LEU A 437 11.69 -25.61 -18.74
N VAL A 438 11.29 -25.11 -17.55
CA VAL A 438 10.42 -23.93 -17.42
C VAL A 438 11.09 -22.69 -18.01
N GLY A 439 12.37 -22.45 -17.69
CA GLY A 439 13.13 -21.34 -18.25
C GLY A 439 13.27 -21.40 -19.78
N THR A 440 13.50 -22.59 -20.34
CA THR A 440 13.59 -22.78 -21.81
C THR A 440 12.24 -22.53 -22.48
N VAL A 441 11.14 -23.06 -21.93
CA VAL A 441 9.78 -22.85 -22.47
C VAL A 441 9.39 -21.39 -22.35
N ALA A 442 9.62 -20.76 -21.21
CA ALA A 442 9.32 -19.34 -21.01
C ALA A 442 10.07 -18.45 -22.00
N ARG A 443 11.39 -18.67 -22.21
CA ARG A 443 12.19 -17.93 -23.19
C ARG A 443 11.70 -18.16 -24.61
N TRP A 444 11.26 -19.39 -24.95
CA TRP A 444 10.71 -19.67 -26.28
C TRP A 444 9.37 -18.96 -26.52
N LEU A 445 8.55 -18.78 -25.46
CA LEU A 445 7.29 -18.02 -25.54
C LEU A 445 7.56 -16.53 -25.70
N SER A 446 8.42 -15.95 -24.85
CA SER A 446 8.91 -14.58 -24.95
C SER A 446 10.20 -14.43 -24.16
N GLU A 447 11.19 -13.71 -24.71
CA GLU A 447 12.42 -13.38 -23.99
C GLU A 447 12.15 -12.51 -22.75
N ASP A 448 11.10 -11.70 -22.78
CA ASP A 448 10.69 -10.84 -21.66
C ASP A 448 10.16 -11.60 -20.43
N LEU A 449 9.86 -12.89 -20.56
CA LEU A 449 9.40 -13.71 -19.43
C LEU A 449 10.54 -14.21 -18.55
N VAL A 450 11.79 -14.00 -18.96
CA VAL A 450 12.97 -14.49 -18.23
C VAL A 450 14.07 -13.43 -18.18
N LYS A 451 14.90 -13.51 -17.14
CA LYS A 451 16.09 -12.69 -16.94
C LYS A 451 17.28 -13.60 -16.62
N GLU A 452 18.44 -13.29 -17.20
CA GLU A 452 19.68 -13.99 -16.88
C GLU A 452 20.46 -13.19 -15.82
N VAL A 453 20.78 -13.83 -14.71
CA VAL A 453 21.61 -13.26 -13.63
C VAL A 453 22.61 -14.35 -13.19
N ASP A 454 23.89 -14.02 -13.14
CA ASP A 454 24.98 -14.90 -12.70
C ASP A 454 24.99 -16.27 -13.45
N GLY A 455 24.63 -16.26 -14.74
CA GLY A 455 24.57 -17.47 -15.57
C GLY A 455 23.39 -18.41 -15.26
N ARG A 456 22.39 -17.94 -14.51
CA ARG A 456 21.15 -18.66 -14.17
C ARG A 456 19.94 -17.93 -14.73
N THR A 457 18.94 -18.68 -15.16
CA THR A 457 17.68 -18.14 -15.70
C THR A 457 16.66 -17.96 -14.56
N TYR A 458 16.07 -16.78 -14.44
CA TYR A 458 15.01 -16.45 -13.51
C TYR A 458 13.74 -16.05 -14.26
N MET A 459 12.57 -16.33 -13.66
CA MET A 459 11.31 -15.82 -14.19
C MET A 459 11.25 -14.30 -13.97
N ALA A 460 10.76 -13.58 -14.96
CA ALA A 460 10.61 -12.12 -14.98
C ALA A 460 9.32 -11.70 -15.71
N ALA A 461 8.23 -12.44 -15.49
CA ALA A 461 6.95 -12.17 -16.16
C ALA A 461 6.38 -10.77 -15.79
N ASN A 462 6.69 -10.30 -14.61
CA ASN A 462 6.40 -8.95 -14.12
C ASN A 462 7.61 -8.50 -13.28
N VAL A 463 7.50 -7.39 -12.57
CA VAL A 463 8.55 -6.78 -11.74
C VAL A 463 8.51 -7.27 -10.27
N PHE A 464 8.06 -8.49 -10.03
CA PHE A 464 7.87 -9.05 -8.69
C PHE A 464 9.14 -9.08 -7.83
N GLU A 465 10.31 -9.21 -8.44
CA GLU A 465 11.60 -9.20 -7.74
C GLU A 465 11.92 -7.88 -7.05
N TYR A 466 11.28 -6.78 -7.47
CA TYR A 466 11.42 -5.44 -6.86
C TYR A 466 10.35 -5.14 -5.80
N TRP A 467 9.39 -6.06 -5.58
CA TRP A 467 8.40 -5.89 -4.54
C TRP A 467 9.02 -6.12 -3.16
N GLY A 468 8.54 -5.35 -2.16
CA GLY A 468 8.95 -5.48 -0.76
C GLY A 468 8.03 -6.36 0.06
N ALA A 469 8.32 -6.51 1.33
CA ALA A 469 7.31 -6.94 2.30
C ALA A 469 6.25 -5.84 2.45
N SER A 470 5.12 -6.18 3.06
CA SER A 470 3.99 -5.27 3.15
C SER A 470 4.15 -4.26 4.27
N GLY A 471 3.66 -3.03 4.04
CA GLY A 471 3.54 -2.01 5.08
C GLY A 471 2.34 -2.21 6.00
N LEU A 472 2.29 -1.43 7.09
CA LEU A 472 1.17 -1.33 8.02
C LEU A 472 0.75 0.12 8.24
N ALA A 473 -0.56 0.34 8.37
CA ALA A 473 -1.11 1.55 8.95
C ALA A 473 -1.06 1.48 10.47
N ALA A 474 -0.71 2.57 11.10
CA ALA A 474 -0.82 2.70 12.54
C ALA A 474 -1.44 4.06 12.92
N VAL A 475 -2.22 4.08 14.00
CA VAL A 475 -2.87 5.28 14.51
C VAL A 475 -2.67 5.41 16.01
N TRP A 476 -2.66 6.64 16.50
CA TRP A 476 -2.80 6.95 17.91
C TRP A 476 -4.26 7.32 18.19
N ALA A 477 -5.00 6.41 18.82
CA ALA A 477 -6.42 6.55 19.09
C ALA A 477 -6.75 6.35 20.57
N GLU A 478 -7.80 6.99 21.02
CA GLU A 478 -8.24 6.94 22.43
C GLU A 478 -8.88 5.60 22.77
N SER A 479 -9.47 4.92 21.78
CA SER A 479 -10.10 3.59 21.92
C SER A 479 -10.06 2.85 20.57
N ASN A 480 -10.21 1.52 20.59
CA ASN A 480 -10.33 0.73 19.38
C ASN A 480 -11.80 0.67 18.93
N THR A 481 -12.30 1.76 18.39
CA THR A 481 -13.65 1.90 17.81
C THR A 481 -13.60 2.61 16.47
N ARG A 482 -14.63 2.44 15.64
CA ARG A 482 -14.74 3.16 14.34
C ARG A 482 -14.61 4.67 14.53
N GLU A 483 -15.31 5.22 15.52
CA GLU A 483 -15.27 6.66 15.81
C GLU A 483 -13.86 7.14 16.13
N SER A 484 -13.17 6.47 17.06
CA SER A 484 -11.86 6.90 17.57
C SER A 484 -10.75 6.68 16.54
N VAL A 485 -10.74 5.52 15.83
CA VAL A 485 -9.77 5.24 14.78
C VAL A 485 -9.98 6.18 13.58
N TYR A 486 -11.24 6.40 13.13
CA TYR A 486 -11.52 7.34 12.04
C TYR A 486 -11.15 8.77 12.41
N ALA A 487 -11.40 9.20 13.65
CA ALA A 487 -10.99 10.52 14.14
C ALA A 487 -9.45 10.66 14.11
N ALA A 488 -8.70 9.61 14.48
CA ALA A 488 -7.24 9.61 14.37
C ALA A 488 -6.75 9.72 12.92
N LEU A 489 -7.39 9.00 11.97
CA LEU A 489 -7.11 9.13 10.54
C LEU A 489 -7.37 10.56 10.05
N ARG A 490 -8.49 11.17 10.44
CA ARG A 490 -8.86 12.54 10.03
C ARG A 490 -7.92 13.61 10.60
N ARG A 491 -7.47 13.49 11.84
CA ARG A 491 -6.49 14.42 12.45
C ARG A 491 -5.05 14.10 12.07
N LYS A 492 -4.83 13.07 11.23
CA LYS A 492 -3.51 12.63 10.72
C LYS A 492 -2.54 12.21 11.84
N GLU A 493 -3.05 11.79 12.98
CA GLU A 493 -2.23 11.23 14.06
C GLU A 493 -1.94 9.76 13.79
N THR A 494 -1.25 9.56 12.66
CA THR A 494 -0.96 8.28 12.02
C THR A 494 0.52 8.15 11.76
N PHE A 495 0.96 6.91 11.63
CA PHE A 495 2.32 6.58 11.21
C PHE A 495 2.30 5.30 10.38
N ALA A 496 3.30 5.16 9.50
CA ALA A 496 3.50 3.98 8.68
C ALA A 496 4.63 3.12 9.24
N THR A 497 4.57 1.81 9.01
CA THR A 497 5.73 0.93 9.15
C THR A 497 5.90 0.10 7.89
N SER A 498 7.10 -0.45 7.68
CA SER A 498 7.39 -1.37 6.58
C SER A 498 7.07 -2.85 6.91
N GLY A 499 6.34 -3.10 8.01
CA GLY A 499 5.92 -4.44 8.44
C GLY A 499 6.03 -4.65 9.95
N PRO A 500 7.20 -4.44 10.59
CA PRO A 500 7.32 -4.50 12.05
C PRO A 500 6.44 -3.47 12.76
N ARG A 501 5.94 -3.81 13.95
CA ARG A 501 5.11 -2.91 14.76
C ARG A 501 5.94 -1.94 15.58
N ILE A 502 6.88 -1.25 14.94
CA ILE A 502 7.62 -0.14 15.54
C ILE A 502 6.61 0.93 15.93
N LYS A 503 6.65 1.38 17.18
CA LYS A 503 5.81 2.49 17.66
C LYS A 503 6.61 3.77 17.62
N VAL A 504 6.05 4.83 17.05
CA VAL A 504 6.68 6.15 17.03
C VAL A 504 5.72 7.20 17.52
N ARG A 505 6.15 8.01 18.49
CA ARG A 505 5.49 9.25 18.90
C ARG A 505 6.35 10.43 18.49
N PHE A 506 5.69 11.46 18.01
CA PHE A 506 6.34 12.69 17.60
C PHE A 506 5.48 13.89 17.97
N PHE A 507 6.08 14.82 18.72
CA PHE A 507 5.41 16.02 19.19
C PHE A 507 6.31 17.24 18.99
N ALA A 508 5.70 18.42 18.89
CA ALA A 508 6.40 19.70 18.85
C ALA A 508 5.75 20.72 19.77
N SER A 509 6.56 21.59 20.38
CA SER A 509 6.08 22.72 21.18
C SER A 509 7.12 23.83 21.27
N LEU A 510 6.62 25.04 21.45
CA LEU A 510 7.45 26.17 21.86
C LEU A 510 7.64 26.22 23.40
N ASP A 511 6.85 25.45 24.16
CA ASP A 511 6.72 25.55 25.63
C ASP A 511 7.23 24.34 26.40
N TYR A 512 7.85 23.34 25.74
CA TYR A 512 8.37 22.18 26.44
C TYR A 512 9.50 22.53 27.41
N PRO A 513 9.42 22.03 28.66
CA PRO A 513 10.55 22.12 29.57
C PRO A 513 11.75 21.32 29.05
N GLN A 514 12.96 21.72 29.42
CA GLN A 514 14.21 21.13 28.87
C GLN A 514 14.37 19.62 29.18
N ASP A 515 13.70 19.09 30.17
CA ASP A 515 13.85 17.69 30.63
C ASP A 515 12.55 16.90 30.49
N LEU A 516 11.68 17.28 29.57
CA LEU A 516 10.38 16.61 29.37
C LEU A 516 10.55 15.12 29.05
N ALA A 517 11.59 14.74 28.33
CA ALA A 517 11.85 13.34 27.96
C ALA A 517 12.00 12.40 29.18
N ASN A 518 12.35 12.91 30.35
CA ASN A 518 12.49 12.15 31.60
C ASN A 518 11.31 12.37 32.57
N ASP A 519 10.30 13.13 32.19
CA ASP A 519 9.14 13.42 33.01
C ASP A 519 8.24 12.15 33.16
N PRO A 520 7.83 11.76 34.36
CA PRO A 520 6.92 10.62 34.54
C PRO A 520 5.55 10.82 33.90
N ASP A 521 5.09 12.09 33.77
CA ASP A 521 3.83 12.46 33.12
C ASP A 521 4.04 12.92 31.65
N LEU A 522 5.14 12.48 31.04
CA LEU A 522 5.61 12.85 29.70
C LEU A 522 4.48 12.98 28.68
N LEU A 523 3.65 11.95 28.52
CA LEU A 523 2.61 11.92 27.46
C LEU A 523 1.52 12.93 27.71
N SER A 524 1.02 13.02 28.94
CA SER A 524 -0.02 13.99 29.30
C SER A 524 0.48 15.43 29.05
N ARG A 525 1.71 15.71 29.45
CA ARG A 525 2.35 17.02 29.24
C ARG A 525 2.67 17.30 27.77
N ALA A 526 3.05 16.26 27.02
CA ALA A 526 3.32 16.43 25.59
C ALA A 526 2.06 16.85 24.83
N TYR A 527 0.90 16.25 25.14
CA TYR A 527 -0.40 16.65 24.59
C TYR A 527 -0.92 17.99 25.11
N GLU A 528 -0.67 18.31 26.37
CA GLU A 528 -1.14 19.55 27.02
C GLU A 528 -0.39 20.78 26.49
N LEU A 529 0.92 20.67 26.29
CA LEU A 529 1.81 21.81 25.99
C LEU A 529 2.19 21.92 24.52
N GLY A 530 1.86 20.91 23.70
CA GLY A 530 2.30 20.84 22.32
C GLY A 530 1.30 20.19 21.39
N VAL A 531 1.76 19.93 20.16
CA VAL A 531 0.98 19.29 19.11
C VAL A 531 1.59 17.94 18.72
N PRO A 532 0.77 16.91 18.44
CA PRO A 532 1.25 15.62 17.95
C PRO A 532 1.54 15.66 16.44
N MET A 533 2.12 14.55 15.93
CA MET A 533 2.23 14.30 14.49
C MET A 533 0.91 14.52 13.76
N GLY A 534 1.00 14.98 12.51
CA GLY A 534 -0.15 15.32 11.67
C GLY A 534 -0.70 16.72 11.88
N ALA A 535 -0.27 17.43 12.91
CA ALA A 535 -0.75 18.76 13.25
C ALA A 535 0.15 19.88 12.66
N GLU A 536 -0.36 21.09 12.76
CA GLU A 536 0.32 22.33 12.41
C GLU A 536 0.40 23.22 13.63
N PHE A 537 1.47 23.99 13.78
CA PHE A 537 1.61 25.01 14.83
C PHE A 537 2.23 26.29 14.30
N ALA A 538 1.79 27.40 14.87
CA ALA A 538 2.28 28.72 14.51
C ALA A 538 3.55 29.07 15.28
N GLY A 539 4.44 29.80 14.60
CA GLY A 539 5.62 30.41 15.19
C GLY A 539 5.32 31.46 16.27
N SER A 540 6.33 31.80 17.02
CA SER A 540 6.30 32.93 17.94
C SER A 540 7.67 33.60 17.91
N GLU A 541 7.69 34.93 17.83
CA GLU A 541 8.91 35.73 17.69
C GLU A 541 9.99 35.36 18.74
N GLY A 542 11.17 35.04 18.25
CA GLY A 542 12.33 34.71 19.07
C GLY A 542 12.29 33.35 19.77
N ARG A 543 11.34 32.48 19.45
CA ARG A 543 11.20 31.15 20.06
C ARG A 543 11.51 30.05 19.07
N GLN A 544 12.28 29.05 19.53
CA GLN A 544 12.60 27.85 18.77
C GLN A 544 11.77 26.67 19.28
N PRO A 545 11.19 25.87 18.39
CA PRO A 545 10.44 24.69 18.79
C PRO A 545 11.36 23.60 19.35
N SER A 546 10.86 22.87 20.33
CA SER A 546 11.42 21.64 20.84
C SER A 546 10.57 20.46 20.37
N PHE A 547 11.21 19.46 19.80
CA PHE A 547 10.58 18.24 19.31
C PHE A 547 10.85 17.10 20.30
N LEU A 548 9.80 16.35 20.63
CA LEU A 548 9.90 15.12 21.41
C LEU A 548 9.67 13.93 20.48
N VAL A 549 10.66 13.03 20.41
CA VAL A 549 10.55 11.76 19.69
C VAL A 549 10.69 10.61 20.67
N TRP A 550 9.79 9.62 20.53
CA TRP A 550 9.83 8.38 21.30
C TRP A 550 9.49 7.19 20.39
N ALA A 551 10.49 6.33 20.17
CA ALA A 551 10.40 5.13 19.37
C ALA A 551 10.56 3.88 20.25
N LEU A 552 9.75 2.85 19.97
CA LEU A 552 9.84 1.52 20.59
C LEU A 552 9.93 0.46 19.48
N ALA A 553 10.89 -0.46 19.64
CA ALA A 553 11.04 -1.61 18.77
C ALA A 553 9.82 -2.54 18.79
N ASP A 554 9.62 -3.29 17.72
CA ASP A 554 8.78 -4.48 17.74
C ASP A 554 9.52 -5.63 18.43
N GLU A 555 8.95 -6.21 19.47
CA GLU A 555 9.55 -7.32 20.22
C GLU A 555 9.84 -8.58 19.36
N MET A 556 9.23 -8.67 18.17
CA MET A 556 9.38 -9.78 17.23
C MET A 556 10.28 -9.45 16.02
N ALA A 557 10.89 -8.26 15.99
CA ALA A 557 11.74 -7.78 14.90
C ALA A 557 13.16 -7.45 15.39
N ALA A 558 13.93 -6.74 14.58
CA ALA A 558 15.28 -6.32 14.95
C ALA A 558 15.26 -5.15 15.96
N PRO A 559 16.29 -5.00 16.80
CA PRO A 559 16.47 -3.82 17.63
C PRO A 559 16.60 -2.54 16.78
N LEU A 560 16.30 -1.38 17.36
CA LEU A 560 16.42 -0.07 16.72
C LEU A 560 17.90 0.29 16.55
N ASP A 561 18.24 0.81 15.38
CA ASP A 561 19.53 1.39 15.08
C ASP A 561 19.56 2.89 15.43
N ARG A 562 18.62 3.66 14.89
CA ARG A 562 18.58 5.12 15.09
C ARG A 562 17.21 5.73 14.82
N VAL A 563 17.08 6.97 15.27
CA VAL A 563 15.96 7.85 14.96
C VAL A 563 16.45 9.03 14.17
N GLN A 564 15.76 9.33 13.10
CA GLN A 564 16.01 10.48 12.22
C GLN A 564 14.84 11.46 12.25
N VAL A 565 15.13 12.75 12.15
CA VAL A 565 14.17 13.79 11.82
C VAL A 565 14.49 14.29 10.42
N ILE A 566 13.51 14.23 9.54
CA ILE A 566 13.56 14.79 8.19
C ILE A 566 12.89 16.16 8.22
N LYS A 567 13.65 17.20 7.89
CA LYS A 567 13.17 18.57 7.73
C LYS A 567 13.04 18.90 6.26
N GLY A 568 11.92 19.48 5.85
CA GLY A 568 11.80 20.26 4.61
C GLY A 568 11.41 21.68 4.92
N TRP A 569 11.96 22.64 4.17
CA TRP A 569 11.64 24.06 4.35
C TRP A 569 11.64 24.80 3.02
N GLU A 570 11.00 25.96 3.01
CA GLU A 570 11.01 26.89 1.89
C GLU A 570 11.94 28.06 2.20
N GLU A 571 12.67 28.53 1.18
CA GLU A 571 13.48 29.75 1.23
C GLU A 571 13.51 30.40 -0.15
N ASN A 572 12.98 31.63 -0.27
CA ASN A 572 12.96 32.43 -1.50
C ASN A 572 12.25 31.75 -2.70
N GLY A 573 11.19 30.99 -2.46
CA GLY A 573 10.41 30.29 -3.49
C GLY A 573 10.99 28.93 -3.89
N GLU A 574 12.07 28.48 -3.28
CA GLU A 574 12.67 27.16 -3.49
C GLU A 574 12.56 26.32 -2.22
N SER A 575 12.38 25.02 -2.36
CA SER A 575 12.33 24.11 -1.22
C SER A 575 13.60 23.29 -1.07
N PHE A 576 13.94 23.02 0.17
CA PHE A 576 15.13 22.27 0.59
C PHE A 576 14.75 21.15 1.53
N GLU A 577 15.67 20.20 1.75
CA GLU A 577 15.50 19.15 2.75
C GLU A 577 16.80 18.83 3.46
N LYS A 578 16.69 18.30 4.67
CA LYS A 578 17.83 17.76 5.43
C LYS A 578 17.38 16.63 6.35
N VAL A 579 18.23 15.62 6.46
CA VAL A 579 18.07 14.49 7.37
C VAL A 579 19.02 14.67 8.55
N PHE A 580 18.48 14.63 9.77
CA PHE A 580 19.21 14.69 11.02
C PHE A 580 19.04 13.37 11.78
N ASP A 581 20.12 12.65 12.11
CA ASP A 581 20.04 11.65 13.14
C ASP A 581 19.90 12.38 14.49
N VAL A 582 18.94 11.97 15.31
CA VAL A 582 18.61 12.66 16.57
C VAL A 582 18.75 11.77 17.80
N ALA A 583 18.70 10.45 17.63
CA ALA A 583 19.00 9.46 18.65
C ALA A 583 19.73 8.27 18.02
N CYS A 584 20.76 7.78 18.68
CA CYS A 584 21.59 6.65 18.25
C CYS A 584 21.47 5.51 19.26
N SER A 585 21.44 4.28 18.79
CA SER A 585 21.51 3.11 19.65
C SER A 585 22.88 2.95 20.34
N GLU A 586 22.99 2.02 21.29
CA GLU A 586 24.21 1.70 22.04
C GLU A 586 24.81 2.90 22.79
N GLY A 587 24.02 3.89 23.16
CA GLY A 587 24.48 5.12 23.78
C GLY A 587 25.39 5.96 22.86
N GLY A 588 25.34 5.71 21.55
CA GLY A 588 26.04 6.46 20.52
C GLY A 588 25.66 7.95 20.57
N LYS A 589 26.58 8.81 20.15
CA LYS A 589 26.34 10.26 20.09
C LYS A 589 26.33 10.71 18.64
N VAL A 590 25.35 11.52 18.31
CA VAL A 590 25.27 12.19 17.01
C VAL A 590 26.50 13.09 16.83
N ASP A 591 27.20 12.94 15.72
CA ASP A 591 28.27 13.85 15.33
C ASP A 591 27.70 15.24 15.03
N PRO A 592 28.11 16.30 15.74
CA PRO A 592 27.53 17.63 15.56
C PRO A 592 27.90 18.28 14.21
N ALA A 593 28.88 17.78 13.49
CA ALA A 593 29.31 18.33 12.20
C ALA A 593 28.56 17.66 11.03
N THR A 594 28.29 16.37 11.14
CA THR A 594 27.62 15.58 10.07
C THR A 594 26.15 15.32 10.34
N HIS A 595 25.72 15.46 11.60
CA HIS A 595 24.39 15.06 12.09
C HIS A 595 24.10 13.59 11.85
N ARG A 596 25.10 12.73 12.01
CA ARG A 596 24.98 11.27 11.82
C ARG A 596 25.35 10.51 13.09
N CYS A 597 24.66 9.41 13.31
CA CYS A 597 25.01 8.40 14.30
C CYS A 597 26.24 7.62 13.85
N PRO A 598 27.09 7.15 14.79
CA PRO A 598 28.11 6.16 14.47
C PRO A 598 27.45 4.84 14.00
N ASP A 599 28.22 4.00 13.33
CA ASP A 599 27.87 2.60 13.08
C ASP A 599 27.79 1.86 14.43
N ASN A 600 26.67 1.20 14.70
CA ASN A 600 26.48 0.44 15.94
C ASN A 600 27.08 -0.98 15.88
N GLY A 601 27.64 -1.38 14.74
CA GLY A 601 28.27 -2.68 14.53
C GLY A 601 27.28 -3.85 14.31
N ALA A 602 26.01 -3.59 14.04
CA ALA A 602 25.04 -4.63 13.71
C ALA A 602 25.41 -5.35 12.40
N TRP A 603 25.17 -6.64 12.33
CA TRP A 603 25.50 -7.48 11.19
C TRP A 603 24.43 -8.53 10.90
N VAL A 604 24.44 -9.08 9.69
CA VAL A 604 23.56 -10.18 9.26
C VAL A 604 24.44 -11.34 8.83
N ALA A 605 24.22 -12.51 9.41
CA ALA A 605 24.97 -13.73 9.07
C ALA A 605 24.49 -14.33 7.73
N GLU A 606 25.26 -15.31 7.22
CA GLU A 606 24.90 -16.04 5.99
C GLU A 606 23.60 -16.83 6.12
N ASP A 607 23.25 -17.26 7.33
CA ASP A 607 21.98 -17.95 7.62
C ASP A 607 20.86 -16.98 8.03
N CYS A 608 21.04 -15.69 7.83
CA CYS A 608 20.12 -14.64 8.19
C CYS A 608 19.88 -14.44 9.70
N SER A 609 20.71 -15.02 10.56
CA SER A 609 20.71 -14.69 11.98
C SER A 609 21.30 -13.29 12.21
N ILE A 610 20.75 -12.58 13.20
CA ILE A 610 21.15 -11.22 13.60
C ILE A 610 21.45 -11.18 15.10
N PRO A 611 22.34 -10.29 15.57
CA PRO A 611 22.50 -10.05 16.99
C PRO A 611 21.26 -9.32 17.55
N LEU A 612 20.69 -9.81 18.64
CA LEU A 612 19.58 -9.17 19.34
C LEU A 612 20.06 -8.32 20.55
N ASP A 613 21.34 -8.34 20.83
CA ASP A 613 22.02 -7.60 21.90
C ASP A 613 22.79 -6.37 21.39
N ILE A 614 22.67 -6.05 20.10
CA ILE A 614 23.15 -4.81 19.47
C ILE A 614 21.94 -4.00 19.05
N GLY A 615 21.92 -2.70 19.38
CA GLY A 615 20.78 -1.82 19.17
C GLY A 615 19.90 -1.70 20.40
N ASP A 616 18.89 -0.85 20.36
CA ASP A 616 18.04 -0.53 21.49
C ASP A 616 16.59 -0.94 21.26
N SER A 617 15.89 -1.33 22.34
CA SER A 617 14.43 -1.57 22.33
C SER A 617 13.63 -0.26 22.42
N GLU A 618 14.27 0.83 22.86
CA GLU A 618 13.67 2.15 23.05
C GLU A 618 14.67 3.23 22.70
N LEU A 619 14.28 4.18 21.87
CA LEU A 619 15.02 5.42 21.62
C LEU A 619 14.10 6.61 21.90
N LYS A 620 14.56 7.52 22.78
CA LYS A 620 13.77 8.68 23.19
C LYS A 620 14.65 9.91 23.29
N VAL A 621 14.22 11.01 22.68
CA VAL A 621 15.00 12.24 22.64
C VAL A 621 14.07 13.47 22.62
N GLN A 622 14.52 14.52 23.30
CA GLN A 622 14.04 15.87 23.09
C GLN A 622 15.09 16.63 22.28
N TRP A 623 14.70 17.11 21.12
CA TRP A 623 15.60 17.68 20.12
C TRP A 623 15.17 19.08 19.69
N GLN A 624 16.11 19.93 19.37
CA GLN A 624 15.89 21.23 18.74
C GLN A 624 16.67 21.30 17.44
N ASP A 625 16.03 21.81 16.39
CA ASP A 625 16.66 21.98 15.08
C ASP A 625 17.81 22.99 15.15
N PRO A 626 19.08 22.57 14.96
CA PRO A 626 20.22 23.51 15.05
C PRO A 626 20.24 24.54 13.90
N GLU A 627 19.44 24.33 12.87
CA GLU A 627 19.32 25.20 11.69
C GLU A 627 17.91 25.79 11.57
N PHE A 628 17.22 25.93 12.71
CA PHE A 628 15.89 26.53 12.73
C PHE A 628 15.92 28.01 12.41
N ARG A 629 15.00 28.44 11.58
CA ARG A 629 14.73 29.85 11.29
C ARG A 629 13.24 30.14 11.47
N ALA A 630 12.93 31.10 12.32
CA ALA A 630 11.55 31.44 12.67
C ALA A 630 10.74 32.09 11.53
N ASP A 631 11.41 32.54 10.48
CA ASP A 631 10.83 33.17 9.29
C ASP A 631 10.63 32.18 8.12
N GLN A 632 10.86 30.88 8.32
CA GLN A 632 10.74 29.86 7.28
C GLN A 632 9.59 28.88 7.57
N SER A 633 8.68 28.70 6.64
CA SER A 633 7.72 27.60 6.65
C SER A 633 8.46 26.27 6.50
N ALA A 634 8.11 25.29 7.33
CA ALA A 634 8.79 24.01 7.35
C ALA A 634 7.86 22.85 7.73
N PHE A 635 8.22 21.64 7.32
CA PHE A 635 7.68 20.42 7.90
C PHE A 635 8.80 19.59 8.53
N TYR A 636 8.42 18.78 9.51
CA TYR A 636 9.28 17.81 10.16
C TYR A 636 8.55 16.49 10.28
N TYR A 637 9.20 15.38 9.93
CA TYR A 637 8.70 14.04 10.25
C TYR A 637 9.83 13.13 10.72
N VAL A 638 9.46 12.07 11.44
CA VAL A 638 10.41 11.11 12.00
C VAL A 638 10.49 9.89 11.10
N ARG A 639 11.71 9.37 10.92
CA ARG A 639 11.99 8.03 10.41
C ARG A 639 12.79 7.26 11.47
N VAL A 640 12.29 6.08 11.83
CA VAL A 640 12.93 5.15 12.76
C VAL A 640 13.48 3.99 11.94
N LEU A 641 14.75 3.62 12.16
CA LEU A 641 15.41 2.50 11.48
C LEU A 641 15.71 1.38 12.47
N GLU A 642 15.38 0.14 12.08
CA GLU A 642 15.88 -1.06 12.74
C GLU A 642 17.28 -1.42 12.24
N ASN A 643 17.97 -2.32 12.95
CA ASN A 643 19.17 -2.97 12.45
C ASN A 643 18.88 -3.77 11.17
N PRO A 644 19.90 -4.00 10.31
CA PRO A 644 19.68 -4.72 9.06
C PRO A 644 19.24 -6.17 9.28
N THR A 645 18.33 -6.63 8.42
CA THR A 645 17.83 -8.02 8.35
C THR A 645 17.92 -8.54 6.92
N CYS A 646 17.79 -9.87 6.71
CA CYS A 646 17.70 -10.42 5.36
C CYS A 646 16.42 -10.00 4.66
N ARG A 647 16.56 -9.59 3.40
CA ARG A 647 15.42 -9.41 2.50
C ARG A 647 14.76 -10.74 2.15
N TRP A 648 13.46 -10.75 1.87
CA TRP A 648 12.69 -11.95 1.54
C TRP A 648 13.30 -12.79 0.40
N SER A 649 13.90 -12.15 -0.59
CA SER A 649 14.57 -12.83 -1.71
C SER A 649 15.82 -13.62 -1.27
N THR A 650 16.52 -13.13 -0.24
CA THR A 650 17.62 -13.87 0.42
C THR A 650 17.09 -15.06 1.20
N TRP A 651 15.98 -14.91 1.92
CA TRP A 651 15.31 -16.01 2.61
C TRP A 651 14.83 -17.12 1.65
N ASP A 652 14.30 -16.74 0.48
CA ASP A 652 13.91 -17.71 -0.55
C ASP A 652 15.13 -18.50 -1.07
N ALA A 653 16.23 -17.81 -1.36
CA ALA A 653 17.47 -18.43 -1.82
C ALA A 653 18.05 -19.39 -0.78
N LEU A 654 18.11 -18.95 0.49
CA LEU A 654 18.57 -19.76 1.61
C LEU A 654 17.76 -21.05 1.77
N ARG A 655 16.43 -20.96 1.74
CA ARG A 655 15.52 -22.13 1.84
C ARG A 655 15.64 -23.06 0.66
N ALA A 656 15.96 -22.54 -0.51
CA ALA A 656 16.19 -23.32 -1.72
C ALA A 656 17.61 -23.92 -1.81
N GLY A 657 18.53 -23.53 -0.92
CA GLY A 657 19.94 -23.95 -0.94
C GLY A 657 20.70 -23.41 -2.17
N VAL A 658 20.35 -22.18 -2.62
CA VAL A 658 21.00 -21.50 -3.75
C VAL A 658 21.58 -20.16 -3.30
N GLU A 659 22.57 -19.65 -4.03
CA GLU A 659 23.08 -18.31 -3.80
C GLU A 659 22.01 -17.26 -4.13
N PRO A 660 21.84 -16.23 -3.30
CA PRO A 660 20.99 -15.07 -3.61
C PRO A 660 21.42 -14.40 -4.91
N ARG A 661 20.48 -13.77 -5.61
CA ARG A 661 20.75 -12.99 -6.83
C ARG A 661 21.65 -11.80 -6.51
N SER A 662 22.68 -11.58 -7.34
CA SER A 662 23.62 -10.47 -7.18
C SER A 662 23.02 -9.09 -7.52
N ASP A 663 21.92 -9.06 -8.29
CA ASP A 663 21.23 -7.84 -8.71
C ASP A 663 20.09 -7.40 -7.78
N LEU A 664 19.91 -8.07 -6.65
CA LEU A 664 18.94 -7.71 -5.61
C LEU A 664 19.65 -7.44 -4.27
N PRO A 665 19.14 -6.54 -3.44
CA PRO A 665 19.64 -6.34 -2.09
C PRO A 665 19.55 -7.63 -1.27
N ARG A 666 20.61 -7.97 -0.54
CA ARG A 666 20.62 -9.14 0.36
C ARG A 666 19.95 -8.83 1.70
N THR A 667 20.07 -7.59 2.15
CA THR A 667 19.57 -7.10 3.43
C THR A 667 18.82 -5.79 3.23
N LEU A 668 18.00 -5.44 4.19
CA LEU A 668 17.32 -4.16 4.31
C LEU A 668 17.25 -3.73 5.77
N GLN A 669 16.89 -2.48 6.03
CA GLN A 669 16.57 -1.97 7.35
C GLN A 669 15.11 -1.57 7.38
N GLU A 670 14.32 -2.36 8.10
CA GLU A 670 12.91 -2.06 8.34
C GLU A 670 12.75 -0.74 9.08
N ARG A 671 11.62 -0.09 8.90
CA ARG A 671 11.45 1.28 9.37
C ARG A 671 10.02 1.68 9.67
N ALA A 672 9.89 2.79 10.38
CA ALA A 672 8.63 3.48 10.58
C ALA A 672 8.77 4.97 10.24
N TRP A 673 7.64 5.59 9.83
CA TRP A 673 7.57 7.02 9.48
C TRP A 673 6.38 7.66 10.17
N SER A 674 6.59 8.74 10.93
CA SER A 674 5.50 9.54 11.48
C SER A 674 4.87 10.43 10.42
N SER A 675 3.61 10.79 10.59
CA SER A 675 3.03 11.93 9.87
C SER A 675 3.79 13.23 10.17
N PRO A 676 3.89 14.17 9.21
CA PRO A 676 4.58 15.43 9.41
C PRO A 676 3.92 16.33 10.45
N ILE A 677 4.74 17.09 11.17
CA ILE A 677 4.32 18.30 11.90
C ILE A 677 4.73 19.49 11.04
N TRP A 678 3.81 20.45 10.87
CA TRP A 678 4.00 21.65 10.06
C TRP A 678 4.24 22.86 10.94
N TYR A 679 5.21 23.66 10.57
CA TYR A 679 5.55 24.92 11.20
C TYR A 679 5.21 26.07 10.24
N ALA A 680 4.35 26.99 10.70
CA ALA A 680 4.06 28.26 10.02
C ALA A 680 4.73 29.41 10.79
N PRO A 681 5.46 30.33 10.15
CA PRO A 681 6.13 31.49 10.77
C PRO A 681 5.21 32.41 11.58
#